data_7f2984d2a0e8e664195ca5be3c3c2fe6
#
_entry.id   7f2984d2a0e8e664195ca5be3c3c2fe6
#
_cell.length_a   1.000
_cell.length_b   1.000
_cell.length_c   1.000
_cell.angle_alpha   90.00
_cell.angle_beta   90.00
_cell.angle_gamma   90.00
#
_symmetry.space_group_name_H-M   'P 1'
#
loop_
_entity.id
_entity.type
_entity.pdbx_description
1 polymer ?
#
loop_
_entity_poly.entity_id
_entity_poly.type
_entity_poly.pdbx_seq_one_letter_code
_entity_poly.pdbx_strand_id
1 'polypeptide(L)'
;MKLHHFILLLAASLFSTACGGGGTSKTTPPATMYTIGGTVSGLAGTGLVLQNNSGSNLPVSPDTTKFSFPTAVPSGTTYKIAVMTQPTNPTQSCVVTGGSGTVNGNVTSVSVACTTATYTVGGSITGLVGTGLVLQDNSSDSLPVSANATAFTFGTAVASTAGFKVSVLTQPSNPTQNCAVTGGSGTVNADVTSVSVACTTTKYTVGGTITGLAGTGLVLQDNGGDNFTASQGATGFTFATDVDGGAGYKVSVLTQPTNPTQSCAVTGASGTSNVDVTTVLVTCSNISQWTWVNGPIADDQSGVYGVLGTADSTNIPGARYWGSSWTDGNGKFWLFGGYGYDSIGTVADVNDLWQGSYDSTGTWNWTWVGGSNLSGAAGTYGTLGVADTANMPGARDSASTWTDSSGNVYLFGGHGYDSTRTADNLNDLWKYSGGQWTWVSGANVVNQQGTYGTQGTADPSNTPGARYSATSWTDKQGNFWLFGGMGYDSTGTVGYLNDLWKGGYNSSGQWIWTWAAGSNVADTKGSYGTKGVASASNAPGARYLSSNWMDKQGNLWLFGGYGTDSVGDTATLSDLWEFNVSSGEWTSMGGLQTAGATGVYGTLGVPDPANIPGSRKGAVTWADSNGNSWLFGGIGFDSTGTAGELNDLWEYNPTTGYWTWQSGSNLVGSAGDHGTLGVGSSTTVPGARGGAPNWIDAAGNLWMFGGNGPISGVNGSFSDLWKYVP
;
A
#
# COMPACT_ATOMS: atom_id res chain seq x y z
N MET A 1 29.60 8.05 65.26
CA MET A 1 30.33 7.26 66.29
C MET A 1 31.51 8.12 66.75
N LYS A 2 31.48 8.50 68.04
CA LYS A 2 32.50 8.99 68.94
C LYS A 2 33.39 10.14 68.47
N LEU A 3 33.25 11.33 69.03
CA LEU A 3 33.47 11.79 70.42
C LEU A 3 34.97 11.92 70.82
N HIS A 4 35.34 13.03 71.17
CA HIS A 4 35.90 13.54 72.44
C HIS A 4 36.91 14.68 72.16
N HIS A 5 36.67 15.85 72.67
CA HIS A 5 36.86 16.38 74.03
C HIS A 5 38.34 16.60 74.36
N PHE A 6 38.70 17.75 74.81
CA PHE A 6 39.07 18.24 76.14
C PHE A 6 40.16 19.35 76.05
N ILE A 7 39.92 20.51 76.57
CA ILE A 7 40.11 21.14 77.85
C ILE A 7 41.53 21.82 78.02
N LEU A 8 41.52 23.10 78.13
CA LEU A 8 41.70 23.97 79.32
C LEU A 8 43.03 23.85 80.11
N LEU A 9 43.65 25.00 80.37
CA LEU A 9 44.16 25.48 81.69
C LEU A 9 45.23 26.55 81.43
N LEU A 10 45.06 27.78 81.74
CA LEU A 10 45.19 28.53 83.00
C LEU A 10 46.48 28.25 83.79
N ALA A 11 47.26 29.27 83.97
CA ALA A 11 47.87 29.62 85.23
C ALA A 11 48.59 30.98 85.19
N ALA A 12 48.32 31.66 86.21
CA ALA A 12 48.74 32.99 86.59
C ALA A 12 49.98 32.93 87.51
N SER A 13 50.41 34.07 87.81
CA SER A 13 51.15 34.52 89.02
C SER A 13 52.64 34.70 88.78
N LEU A 14 53.27 35.67 89.35
CA LEU A 14 53.15 36.67 90.36
C LEU A 14 54.54 37.27 90.63
N PHE A 15 54.58 38.57 90.91
CA PHE A 15 55.49 39.31 91.81
C PHE A 15 57.04 39.19 91.75
N SER A 16 57.76 40.27 91.67
CA SER A 16 58.10 41.13 92.83
C SER A 16 59.07 42.27 92.51
N THR A 17 58.75 43.31 93.09
CA THR A 17 59.50 44.45 93.63
C THR A 17 60.99 44.36 93.75
N ALA A 18 61.66 45.50 93.48
CA ALA A 18 62.48 46.32 94.42
C ALA A 18 63.05 47.53 93.69
N CYS A 19 62.79 48.58 94.14
CA CYS A 19 63.34 49.75 94.88
C CYS A 19 64.74 50.21 94.52
N GLY A 20 64.84 51.52 94.26
CA GLY A 20 65.89 52.34 94.75
C GLY A 20 66.74 53.18 93.81
N GLY A 21 66.62 54.44 93.87
CA GLY A 21 67.67 55.37 93.50
C GLY A 21 67.26 56.61 92.73
N GLY A 22 67.24 57.67 93.53
CA GLY A 22 66.85 59.05 93.09
C GLY A 22 67.82 59.66 92.11
N GLY A 23 67.25 60.44 91.26
CA GLY A 23 67.96 61.34 90.38
C GLY A 23 67.03 62.39 89.85
N THR A 24 67.28 63.63 90.17
CA THR A 24 66.50 64.83 89.93
C THR A 24 66.01 65.01 88.50
N SER A 25 64.72 65.08 88.37
CA SER A 25 63.98 65.29 87.13
C SER A 25 64.03 66.76 86.71
N LYS A 26 64.46 67.02 85.49
CA LYS A 26 64.02 68.18 84.72
C LYS A 26 62.66 67.81 84.05
N THR A 27 61.59 68.43 84.50
CA THR A 27 60.26 68.33 83.89
C THR A 27 60.29 69.06 82.56
N THR A 28 60.32 68.29 81.50
CA THR A 28 59.86 68.70 80.15
C THR A 28 58.34 68.77 80.18
N PRO A 29 57.72 69.83 79.60
CA PRO A 29 56.25 69.82 79.49
C PRO A 29 55.74 68.62 78.79
N PRO A 30 54.57 68.03 79.16
CA PRO A 30 54.03 66.87 78.51
C PRO A 30 53.83 67.19 77.03
N ALA A 31 54.40 66.37 76.11
CA ALA A 31 54.23 66.49 74.68
C ALA A 31 52.74 66.44 74.36
N THR A 32 52.25 67.41 73.63
CA THR A 32 50.84 67.37 73.16
C THR A 32 50.64 66.15 72.31
N MET A 33 49.71 65.26 72.71
CA MET A 33 49.40 63.97 72.06
C MET A 33 48.26 64.19 71.11
N TYR A 34 48.38 63.60 69.92
CA TYR A 34 47.38 63.65 68.83
C TYR A 34 46.97 62.26 68.35
N THR A 35 45.72 62.13 67.96
CA THR A 35 45.16 60.89 67.40
C THR A 35 45.39 60.78 65.87
N ILE A 36 45.60 59.58 65.41
CA ILE A 36 45.68 59.27 63.97
C ILE A 36 44.47 58.43 63.56
N GLY A 37 43.74 58.91 62.59
CA GLY A 37 42.57 58.27 62.13
C GLY A 37 42.16 58.73 60.71
N GLY A 38 40.99 58.37 60.30
CA GLY A 38 40.49 58.70 58.97
C GLY A 38 39.14 58.12 58.67
N THR A 39 38.82 57.99 57.38
CA THR A 39 37.58 57.47 56.87
C THR A 39 37.83 56.10 56.22
N VAL A 40 36.83 55.25 56.28
CA VAL A 40 36.76 53.98 55.55
C VAL A 40 35.52 54.00 54.69
N SER A 41 35.61 53.61 53.42
CA SER A 41 34.49 53.54 52.53
C SER A 41 34.51 52.16 51.82
N GLY A 42 33.30 51.60 51.57
CA GLY A 42 33.09 50.36 50.85
C GLY A 42 33.51 49.07 51.57
N LEU A 43 33.84 49.17 52.90
CA LEU A 43 34.23 47.95 53.64
C LEU A 43 32.98 47.13 54.01
N ALA A 44 32.86 46.02 53.42
CA ALA A 44 31.83 45.00 53.70
C ALA A 44 32.44 43.71 54.28
N GLY A 45 33.70 43.44 53.96
CA GLY A 45 34.40 42.21 54.35
C GLY A 45 34.95 42.27 55.78
N THR A 46 35.16 41.06 56.34
CA THR A 46 35.77 40.92 57.70
C THR A 46 37.27 40.76 57.59
N GLY A 47 37.96 41.16 58.69
CA GLY A 47 39.42 40.89 58.82
C GLY A 47 40.34 41.98 58.27
N LEU A 48 39.81 43.20 57.96
CA LEU A 48 40.67 44.35 57.66
C LEU A 48 41.48 44.71 58.85
N VAL A 49 42.80 44.77 58.69
CA VAL A 49 43.73 45.27 59.71
C VAL A 49 44.55 46.41 59.12
N LEU A 50 44.43 47.58 59.69
CA LEU A 50 45.32 48.71 59.41
C LEU A 50 46.48 48.66 60.33
N GLN A 51 47.68 49.06 59.88
CA GLN A 51 48.89 49.12 60.68
C GLN A 51 49.55 50.49 60.54
N ASN A 52 49.91 51.06 61.67
CA ASN A 52 50.70 52.29 61.68
C ASN A 52 52.16 52.03 62.11
N ASN A 53 53.11 52.46 61.28
CA ASN A 53 54.58 52.35 61.52
C ASN A 53 55.05 50.93 61.89
N SER A 54 54.47 49.88 61.31
CA SER A 54 54.80 48.49 61.56
C SER A 54 54.68 47.99 63.02
N GLY A 55 54.01 48.78 63.91
CA GLY A 55 53.93 48.45 65.35
C GLY A 55 52.52 48.52 65.95
N SER A 56 51.64 49.33 65.42
CA SER A 56 50.26 49.47 65.93
C SER A 56 49.25 48.91 64.93
N ASN A 57 48.56 47.85 65.28
CA ASN A 57 47.59 47.20 64.48
C ASN A 57 46.16 47.57 64.91
N LEU A 58 45.33 47.96 63.99
CA LEU A 58 43.92 48.27 64.20
C LEU A 58 43.02 47.37 63.38
N PRO A 59 42.34 46.38 63.96
CA PRO A 59 41.25 45.69 63.33
C PRO A 59 40.09 46.67 63.05
N VAL A 60 39.57 46.61 61.81
CA VAL A 60 38.45 47.45 61.39
C VAL A 60 37.29 46.54 61.06
N SER A 61 36.14 46.75 61.74
CA SER A 61 34.96 45.91 61.52
C SER A 61 34.24 46.32 60.25
N PRO A 62 33.48 45.40 59.64
CA PRO A 62 32.59 45.67 58.47
C PRO A 62 31.72 46.90 58.73
N ASP A 63 31.37 47.62 57.69
CA ASP A 63 30.50 48.81 57.68
C ASP A 63 31.01 50.01 58.49
N THR A 64 32.21 49.90 59.01
CA THR A 64 32.88 51.01 59.69
C THR A 64 33.21 52.14 58.70
N THR A 65 32.77 53.37 58.98
CA THR A 65 33.00 54.50 58.10
C THR A 65 34.14 55.41 58.55
N LYS A 66 34.64 55.27 59.85
CA LYS A 66 35.76 56.01 60.40
C LYS A 66 36.62 55.11 61.26
N PHE A 67 37.89 55.36 61.28
CA PHE A 67 38.81 54.66 62.17
C PHE A 67 39.71 55.61 62.93
N SER A 68 40.18 55.24 64.11
CA SER A 68 41.18 55.91 64.88
C SER A 68 42.06 54.93 65.63
N PHE A 69 43.38 55.10 65.55
CA PHE A 69 44.30 54.31 66.34
C PHE A 69 44.14 54.62 67.80
N PRO A 70 44.11 53.61 68.68
CA PRO A 70 43.83 53.88 70.13
C PRO A 70 44.96 54.57 70.84
N THR A 71 46.19 54.53 70.33
CA THR A 71 47.34 55.16 70.92
C THR A 71 47.59 56.52 70.28
N ALA A 72 47.47 57.59 71.08
CA ALA A 72 47.81 58.92 70.65
C ALA A 72 49.35 59.04 70.59
N VAL A 73 49.85 59.85 69.67
CA VAL A 73 51.31 60.03 69.45
C VAL A 73 51.71 61.50 69.63
N PRO A 74 52.97 61.76 70.06
CA PRO A 74 53.46 63.14 70.26
C PRO A 74 53.53 63.93 68.95
N SER A 75 53.36 65.26 69.02
CA SER A 75 53.63 66.18 67.91
C SER A 75 55.01 65.94 67.33
N GLY A 76 55.15 66.01 65.99
CA GLY A 76 56.40 65.73 65.28
C GLY A 76 56.64 64.25 64.96
N THR A 77 55.78 63.31 65.40
CA THR A 77 55.87 61.88 65.06
C THR A 77 55.47 61.70 63.64
N THR A 78 56.23 60.88 62.91
CA THR A 78 55.81 60.42 61.55
C THR A 78 54.87 59.26 61.67
N TYR A 79 53.89 59.22 60.81
CA TYR A 79 52.99 58.04 60.66
C TYR A 79 53.04 57.46 59.25
N LYS A 80 52.83 56.14 59.14
CA LYS A 80 52.69 55.39 57.87
C LYS A 80 51.64 54.34 58.09
N ILE A 81 50.44 54.62 57.59
CA ILE A 81 49.34 53.64 57.64
C ILE A 81 49.31 52.81 56.36
N ALA A 82 49.26 51.54 56.55
CA ALA A 82 49.13 50.56 55.48
C ALA A 82 48.07 49.50 55.82
N VAL A 83 47.50 48.86 54.81
CA VAL A 83 46.68 47.64 54.99
C VAL A 83 47.62 46.48 55.26
N MET A 84 47.56 45.92 56.47
CA MET A 84 48.29 44.76 56.88
C MET A 84 47.60 43.46 56.42
N THR A 85 46.27 43.41 56.56
CA THR A 85 45.45 42.27 56.14
C THR A 85 44.25 42.76 55.37
N GLN A 86 44.02 42.29 54.18
CA GLN A 86 42.86 42.56 53.36
C GLN A 86 41.62 41.81 53.86
N PRO A 87 40.40 42.34 53.65
CA PRO A 87 39.18 41.68 54.04
C PRO A 87 38.95 40.39 53.16
N THR A 88 38.38 39.36 53.77
CA THR A 88 38.23 38.07 53.10
C THR A 88 36.78 37.65 52.90
N ASN A 89 35.79 38.23 53.60
CA ASN A 89 34.43 37.73 53.50
C ASN A 89 33.42 38.93 53.51
N PRO A 90 33.10 39.52 52.34
CA PRO A 90 33.61 39.26 51.03
C PRO A 90 35.09 39.64 50.85
N THR A 91 35.74 38.96 49.85
CA THR A 91 37.13 39.36 49.47
C THR A 91 37.12 40.77 48.91
N GLN A 92 37.90 41.67 49.55
CA GLN A 92 38.02 43.04 49.11
C GLN A 92 39.47 43.47 48.98
N SER A 93 39.69 44.44 48.12
CA SER A 93 41.00 45.14 48.06
C SER A 93 40.82 46.52 48.60
N CYS A 94 41.44 46.80 49.75
CA CYS A 94 41.43 48.12 50.42
C CYS A 94 42.71 48.86 50.13
N VAL A 95 42.62 50.10 49.71
CA VAL A 95 43.76 50.96 49.39
C VAL A 95 43.73 52.23 50.35
N VAL A 96 44.87 52.53 50.94
CA VAL A 96 45.05 53.68 51.79
C VAL A 96 45.57 54.88 50.98
N THR A 97 44.89 56.03 51.10
CA THR A 97 45.31 57.30 50.51
C THR A 97 45.55 58.31 51.62
N GLY A 98 46.62 59.11 51.51
CA GLY A 98 47.02 60.06 52.57
C GLY A 98 47.57 59.37 53.83
N GLY A 99 47.98 58.06 53.68
CA GLY A 99 48.43 57.23 54.81
C GLY A 99 49.78 57.58 55.42
N SER A 100 50.49 58.61 54.98
CA SER A 100 51.78 58.99 55.57
C SER A 100 51.92 60.50 55.77
N GLY A 101 52.63 60.91 56.83
CA GLY A 101 52.84 62.30 57.14
C GLY A 101 53.48 62.49 58.50
N THR A 102 53.52 63.74 58.96
CA THR A 102 54.02 64.12 60.29
C THR A 102 52.85 64.72 61.10
N VAL A 103 52.69 64.27 62.31
CA VAL A 103 51.62 64.68 63.23
C VAL A 103 51.87 66.02 63.82
N ASN A 104 51.11 67.06 63.39
CA ASN A 104 51.12 68.44 63.96
C ASN A 104 49.77 68.84 64.55
N GLY A 105 48.82 67.93 64.58
CA GLY A 105 47.46 68.00 65.08
C GLY A 105 46.77 66.64 64.91
N ASN A 106 45.50 66.52 65.32
CA ASN A 106 44.74 65.25 65.04
C ASN A 106 44.67 65.01 63.54
N VAL A 107 45.12 63.83 63.11
CA VAL A 107 45.08 63.40 61.73
C VAL A 107 43.72 62.72 61.46
N THR A 108 42.93 63.30 60.59
CA THR A 108 41.63 62.72 60.15
C THR A 108 41.49 62.59 58.63
N SER A 109 42.57 62.90 57.92
CA SER A 109 42.59 63.01 56.47
C SER A 109 42.97 61.71 55.78
N VAL A 110 43.25 60.62 56.49
CA VAL A 110 43.53 59.30 55.86
C VAL A 110 42.26 58.70 55.36
N SER A 111 42.30 58.22 54.14
CA SER A 111 41.13 57.53 53.52
C SER A 111 41.52 56.08 53.14
N VAL A 112 40.67 55.18 53.53
CA VAL A 112 40.75 53.79 53.15
C VAL A 112 39.53 53.48 52.26
N ALA A 113 39.77 53.16 51.00
CA ALA A 113 38.73 52.79 50.06
C ALA A 113 38.83 51.26 49.73
N CYS A 114 37.73 50.54 49.96
CA CYS A 114 37.65 49.08 49.69
C CYS A 114 36.76 48.80 48.51
N THR A 115 37.21 47.98 47.62
CA THR A 115 36.45 47.48 46.49
C THR A 115 36.31 45.96 46.60
N THR A 116 35.08 45.44 46.39
CA THR A 116 34.81 44.01 46.43
C THR A 116 35.38 43.38 45.18
N ALA A 117 36.08 42.25 45.34
CA ALA A 117 36.56 41.44 44.23
C ALA A 117 35.38 40.83 43.48
N THR A 118 35.51 40.75 42.18
CA THR A 118 34.51 40.09 41.30
C THR A 118 35.19 38.92 40.60
N TYR A 119 34.42 37.90 40.33
CA TYR A 119 34.88 36.65 39.71
C TYR A 119 33.99 36.29 38.54
N THR A 120 34.55 35.57 37.55
CA THR A 120 33.81 35.08 36.40
C THR A 120 33.06 33.78 36.72
N VAL A 121 31.91 33.58 36.04
CA VAL A 121 31.13 32.34 36.09
C VAL A 121 31.13 31.71 34.71
N GLY A 122 31.54 30.45 34.64
CA GLY A 122 31.63 29.70 33.39
C GLY A 122 31.74 28.21 33.63
N GLY A 123 32.02 27.48 32.56
CA GLY A 123 32.14 26.02 32.64
C GLY A 123 32.33 25.33 31.30
N SER A 124 32.11 24.04 31.30
CA SER A 124 32.22 23.19 30.12
C SER A 124 30.88 22.90 29.48
N ILE A 125 30.88 22.63 28.15
CA ILE A 125 29.73 22.18 27.38
C ILE A 125 30.14 20.91 26.68
N THR A 126 29.26 19.91 26.70
CA THR A 126 29.44 18.63 25.99
C THR A 126 28.24 18.31 25.12
N GLY A 127 28.46 17.73 23.93
CA GLY A 127 27.42 17.26 23.05
C GLY A 127 26.62 18.35 22.31
N LEU A 128 26.98 19.64 22.45
CA LEU A 128 26.31 20.72 21.73
C LEU A 128 26.68 20.68 20.23
N VAL A 129 25.70 20.45 19.39
CA VAL A 129 25.81 20.50 17.92
C VAL A 129 24.87 21.58 17.35
N GLY A 130 23.70 21.73 17.99
CA GLY A 130 22.64 22.62 17.57
C GLY A 130 22.94 24.10 17.77
N THR A 131 22.21 24.94 17.08
CA THR A 131 22.27 26.40 17.18
C THR A 131 21.20 26.94 18.11
N GLY A 132 21.42 28.14 18.67
CA GLY A 132 20.39 28.84 19.43
C GLY A 132 20.37 28.51 20.95
N LEU A 133 21.38 27.80 21.49
CA LEU A 133 21.51 27.64 22.93
C LEU A 133 21.74 29.03 23.56
N VAL A 134 20.95 29.36 24.57
CA VAL A 134 21.17 30.55 25.42
C VAL A 134 21.22 30.08 26.85
N LEU A 135 22.34 30.37 27.52
CA LEU A 135 22.52 30.21 28.96
C LEU A 135 22.16 31.52 29.66
N GLN A 136 21.73 31.45 30.91
CA GLN A 136 21.39 32.60 31.70
C GLN A 136 21.93 32.43 33.11
N ASP A 137 22.62 33.50 33.66
CA ASP A 137 22.97 33.58 35.06
C ASP A 137 22.07 34.59 35.80
N ASN A 138 21.57 34.17 36.98
CA ASN A 138 20.75 35.00 37.89
C ASN A 138 19.56 35.69 37.20
N SER A 139 19.00 35.12 36.13
CA SER A 139 17.86 35.64 35.35
C SER A 139 18.08 37.05 34.74
N SER A 140 19.32 37.52 34.66
CA SER A 140 19.65 38.87 34.16
C SER A 140 20.79 38.91 33.16
N ASP A 141 21.77 38.02 33.26
CA ASP A 141 22.88 37.91 32.31
C ASP A 141 22.63 36.73 31.37
N SER A 142 22.41 37.01 30.09
CA SER A 142 22.11 35.99 29.07
C SER A 142 23.26 35.85 28.08
N LEU A 143 23.72 34.63 27.91
CA LEU A 143 24.85 34.28 27.06
C LEU A 143 24.40 33.40 25.88
N PRO A 144 24.30 33.91 24.63
CA PRO A 144 24.17 33.11 23.45
C PRO A 144 25.43 32.26 23.24
N VAL A 145 25.25 30.96 23.05
CA VAL A 145 26.34 30.00 22.87
C VAL A 145 26.36 29.53 21.43
N SER A 146 27.51 29.59 20.80
CA SER A 146 27.70 29.12 19.43
C SER A 146 27.63 27.58 19.36
N ALA A 147 27.14 27.05 18.22
CA ALA A 147 27.19 25.59 17.94
C ALA A 147 28.63 25.06 18.12
N ASN A 148 28.72 23.82 18.59
CA ASN A 148 29.99 23.12 18.86
C ASN A 148 30.91 23.79 19.91
N ALA A 149 30.41 24.78 20.69
CA ALA A 149 31.17 25.33 21.82
C ALA A 149 31.41 24.24 22.88
N THR A 150 32.61 24.19 23.41
CA THR A 150 33.02 23.25 24.46
C THR A 150 33.16 23.90 25.84
N ALA A 151 33.05 25.22 25.92
CA ALA A 151 33.10 26.00 27.15
C ALA A 151 32.31 27.30 27.01
N PHE A 152 32.00 27.90 28.13
CA PHE A 152 31.34 29.20 28.20
C PHE A 152 31.82 30.03 29.39
N THR A 153 31.70 31.35 29.32
CA THR A 153 31.96 32.28 30.42
C THR A 153 31.03 33.46 30.25
N PHE A 154 30.31 33.82 31.31
CA PHE A 154 29.45 35.00 31.33
C PHE A 154 30.28 36.28 31.30
N GLY A 155 29.79 37.30 30.63
CA GLY A 155 30.45 38.62 30.52
C GLY A 155 30.40 39.46 31.79
N THR A 156 29.38 39.25 32.62
CA THR A 156 29.20 40.02 33.88
C THR A 156 29.84 39.24 35.02
N ALA A 157 30.87 39.83 35.64
CA ALA A 157 31.51 39.24 36.81
C ALA A 157 30.64 39.39 38.07
N VAL A 158 30.61 38.38 38.89
CA VAL A 158 29.82 38.28 40.13
C VAL A 158 30.67 38.67 41.34
N ALA A 159 30.13 39.46 42.23
CA ALA A 159 30.84 39.92 43.43
C ALA A 159 31.14 38.74 44.38
N SER A 160 32.31 38.80 45.05
CA SER A 160 32.69 37.83 46.09
C SER A 160 31.56 37.64 47.11
N THR A 161 31.28 36.37 47.45
CA THR A 161 30.19 35.90 48.32
C THR A 161 28.77 36.03 47.74
N ALA A 162 28.59 36.64 46.56
CA ALA A 162 27.28 36.64 45.92
C ALA A 162 26.99 35.26 45.29
N GLY A 163 25.69 34.94 45.15
CA GLY A 163 25.22 33.69 44.53
C GLY A 163 25.22 33.78 43.01
N PHE A 164 25.47 32.68 42.37
CA PHE A 164 25.21 32.49 40.94
C PHE A 164 24.19 31.37 40.72
N LYS A 165 23.41 31.46 39.61
CA LYS A 165 22.45 30.46 39.20
C LYS A 165 22.38 30.40 37.68
N VAL A 166 23.15 29.45 37.09
CA VAL A 166 23.17 29.17 35.66
C VAL A 166 22.04 28.23 35.30
N SER A 167 21.30 28.58 34.26
CA SER A 167 20.21 27.78 33.70
C SER A 167 20.21 27.87 32.17
N VAL A 168 19.55 26.92 31.48
CA VAL A 168 19.25 27.06 30.06
C VAL A 168 18.02 27.91 29.89
N LEU A 169 18.17 29.04 29.20
CA LEU A 169 17.06 29.95 28.85
C LEU A 169 16.38 29.48 27.55
N THR A 170 17.19 29.06 26.55
CA THR A 170 16.69 28.58 25.27
C THR A 170 17.47 27.33 24.87
N GLN A 171 16.75 26.26 24.53
CA GLN A 171 17.34 25.00 24.02
C GLN A 171 17.75 25.15 22.55
N PRO A 172 18.77 24.37 22.08
CA PRO A 172 19.15 24.34 20.68
C PRO A 172 18.02 23.78 19.81
N SER A 173 17.89 24.29 18.58
CA SER A 173 16.80 23.92 17.69
C SER A 173 17.25 23.25 16.38
N ASN A 174 18.52 23.28 16.02
CA ASN A 174 18.99 22.76 14.73
C ASN A 174 20.39 22.09 14.85
N PRO A 175 20.48 20.77 15.13
CA PRO A 175 19.40 19.84 15.49
C PRO A 175 18.77 20.16 16.85
N THR A 176 17.54 19.66 17.05
CA THR A 176 16.84 19.81 18.34
C THR A 176 17.59 19.02 19.40
N GLN A 177 18.02 19.73 20.45
CA GLN A 177 18.77 19.13 21.56
C GLN A 177 18.14 19.52 22.90
N ASN A 178 18.36 18.67 23.89
CA ASN A 178 18.03 18.94 25.28
C ASN A 178 19.33 19.11 26.07
N CYS A 179 19.61 20.32 26.51
CA CYS A 179 20.77 20.67 27.30
C CYS A 179 20.39 20.81 28.77
N ALA A 180 21.11 20.12 29.65
CA ALA A 180 20.91 20.14 31.08
C ALA A 180 22.15 20.70 31.79
N VAL A 181 21.94 21.56 32.82
CA VAL A 181 22.99 22.17 33.61
C VAL A 181 23.21 21.39 34.91
N THR A 182 24.45 21.07 35.21
CA THR A 182 24.86 20.44 36.46
C THR A 182 25.87 21.37 37.16
N GLY A 183 25.79 21.50 38.49
CA GLY A 183 26.65 22.44 39.26
C GLY A 183 26.35 23.92 38.98
N GLY A 184 25.14 24.22 38.44
CA GLY A 184 24.76 25.54 37.96
C GLY A 184 24.46 26.57 39.06
N SER A 185 24.60 26.24 40.35
CA SER A 185 24.36 27.22 41.45
C SER A 185 25.36 27.09 42.58
N GLY A 186 25.66 28.23 43.21
CA GLY A 186 26.61 28.29 44.31
C GLY A 186 26.90 29.70 44.74
N THR A 187 27.97 29.88 45.56
CA THR A 187 28.47 31.19 46.04
C THR A 187 29.87 31.40 45.44
N VAL A 188 30.12 32.61 44.93
CA VAL A 188 31.37 32.95 44.24
C VAL A 188 32.44 33.40 45.24
N ASN A 189 33.53 32.63 45.36
CA ASN A 189 34.70 32.97 46.16
C ASN A 189 35.99 32.96 45.34
N ALA A 190 35.94 32.51 44.10
CA ALA A 190 36.97 32.51 43.08
C ALA A 190 36.28 32.38 41.72
N ASP A 191 37.01 32.41 40.60
CA ASP A 191 36.48 32.13 39.30
C ASP A 191 35.81 30.74 39.26
N VAL A 192 34.56 30.68 38.85
CA VAL A 192 33.75 29.44 38.74
C VAL A 192 33.94 28.86 37.36
N THR A 193 34.54 27.67 37.27
CA THR A 193 34.74 26.93 36.03
C THR A 193 34.11 25.52 36.05
N SER A 194 33.42 25.21 37.15
CA SER A 194 32.90 23.86 37.44
C SER A 194 31.49 23.60 36.93
N VAL A 195 30.82 24.56 36.32
CA VAL A 195 29.48 24.36 35.75
C VAL A 195 29.60 23.48 34.49
N SER A 196 28.77 22.47 34.41
CA SER A 196 28.72 21.56 33.24
C SER A 196 27.36 21.63 32.57
N VAL A 197 27.38 21.80 31.25
CA VAL A 197 26.19 21.75 30.40
C VAL A 197 26.33 20.53 29.47
N ALA A 198 25.43 19.56 29.61
CA ALA A 198 25.40 18.38 28.77
C ALA A 198 24.19 18.42 27.81
N CYS A 199 24.44 18.36 26.51
CA CYS A 199 23.41 18.40 25.46
C CYS A 199 23.26 17.03 24.80
N THR A 200 22.02 16.57 24.64
CA THR A 200 21.67 15.33 23.93
C THR A 200 20.75 15.66 22.77
N THR A 201 21.01 15.09 21.58
CA THR A 201 20.13 15.27 20.41
C THR A 201 18.87 14.44 20.60
N THR A 202 17.71 15.05 20.43
CA THR A 202 16.43 14.36 20.42
C THR A 202 16.30 13.63 19.08
N LYS A 203 15.82 12.38 19.13
CA LYS A 203 15.62 11.53 17.96
C LYS A 203 14.15 11.21 17.79
N TYR A 204 13.73 11.02 16.55
CA TYR A 204 12.34 10.72 16.17
C TYR A 204 12.28 9.56 15.18
N THR A 205 11.25 8.74 15.29
CA THR A 205 10.97 7.64 14.35
C THR A 205 10.40 8.17 13.05
N VAL A 206 10.66 7.47 11.94
CA VAL A 206 10.02 7.70 10.63
C VAL A 206 9.25 6.46 10.23
N GLY A 207 7.97 6.62 9.92
CA GLY A 207 7.08 5.53 9.54
C GLY A 207 5.78 6.03 8.93
N GLY A 208 4.83 5.10 8.77
CA GLY A 208 3.54 5.42 8.17
C GLY A 208 2.66 4.21 7.91
N THR A 209 1.70 4.38 7.00
CA THR A 209 0.73 3.34 6.63
C THR A 209 1.00 2.80 5.23
N ILE A 210 0.65 1.53 5.01
CA ILE A 210 0.68 0.85 3.72
C ILE A 210 -0.75 0.42 3.40
N THR A 211 -1.23 0.68 2.19
CA THR A 211 -2.55 0.29 1.72
C THR A 211 -2.43 -0.50 0.42
N GLY A 212 -3.26 -1.53 0.25
CA GLY A 212 -3.36 -2.32 -0.97
C GLY A 212 -2.19 -3.30 -1.22
N LEU A 213 -1.26 -3.50 -0.28
CA LEU A 213 -0.15 -4.43 -0.46
C LEU A 213 -0.63 -5.88 -0.43
N ALA A 214 -0.67 -6.53 -1.59
CA ALA A 214 -0.99 -7.95 -1.76
C ALA A 214 0.25 -8.77 -2.16
N GLY A 215 1.24 -8.14 -2.80
CA GLY A 215 2.47 -8.79 -3.25
C GLY A 215 3.54 -8.93 -2.15
N THR A 216 4.60 -9.66 -2.47
CA THR A 216 5.76 -9.86 -1.62
C THR A 216 6.97 -9.07 -2.12
N GLY A 217 7.92 -8.76 -1.23
CA GLY A 217 9.20 -8.16 -1.61
C GLY A 217 9.19 -6.64 -1.74
N LEU A 218 8.16 -5.93 -1.23
CA LEU A 218 8.22 -4.47 -1.10
C LEU A 218 9.34 -4.07 -0.16
N VAL A 219 10.24 -3.22 -0.63
CA VAL A 219 11.28 -2.60 0.21
C VAL A 219 11.13 -1.08 0.13
N LEU A 220 10.95 -0.46 1.27
CA LEU A 220 10.99 0.99 1.45
C LEU A 220 12.36 1.41 1.95
N GLN A 221 12.81 2.60 1.60
CA GLN A 221 14.10 3.13 2.00
C GLN A 221 13.95 4.58 2.47
N ASP A 222 14.55 4.91 3.64
CA ASP A 222 14.70 6.29 4.11
C ASP A 222 16.13 6.78 3.86
N ASN A 223 16.24 8.02 3.38
CA ASN A 223 17.51 8.75 3.16
C ASN A 223 18.59 7.95 2.40
N GLY A 224 18.18 6.98 1.56
CA GLY A 224 19.09 6.18 0.75
C GLY A 224 19.94 5.14 1.53
N GLY A 225 19.63 4.87 2.79
CA GLY A 225 20.45 3.98 3.63
C GLY A 225 19.68 3.04 4.54
N ASP A 226 18.57 3.47 5.15
CA ASP A 226 17.76 2.63 6.04
C ASP A 226 16.63 1.95 5.26
N ASN A 227 16.59 0.62 5.30
CA ASN A 227 15.65 -0.18 4.52
C ASN A 227 14.64 -0.88 5.42
N PHE A 228 13.36 -0.80 5.04
CA PHE A 228 12.27 -1.57 5.63
C PHE A 228 11.70 -2.54 4.60
N THR A 229 11.73 -3.85 4.90
CA THR A 229 11.11 -4.89 4.08
C THR A 229 9.72 -5.20 4.63
N ALA A 230 8.69 -4.92 3.81
CA ALA A 230 7.31 -5.18 4.18
C ALA A 230 6.93 -6.65 3.97
N SER A 231 6.26 -7.26 4.95
CA SER A 231 5.59 -8.54 4.77
C SER A 231 4.35 -8.39 3.90
N GLN A 232 3.94 -9.46 3.22
CA GLN A 232 2.69 -9.47 2.46
C GLN A 232 1.51 -9.05 3.36
N GLY A 233 0.67 -8.15 2.87
CA GLY A 233 -0.48 -7.64 3.62
C GLY A 233 -0.14 -6.69 4.76
N ALA A 234 1.10 -6.22 4.89
CA ALA A 234 1.49 -5.21 5.89
C ALA A 234 0.66 -3.93 5.70
N THR A 235 0.16 -3.38 6.80
CA THR A 235 -0.66 -2.15 6.83
C THR A 235 0.08 -0.94 7.39
N GLY A 236 1.32 -1.12 7.86
CA GLY A 236 2.16 -0.04 8.40
C GLY A 236 3.62 -0.39 8.37
N PHE A 237 4.46 0.61 8.59
CA PHE A 237 5.91 0.48 8.66
C PHE A 237 6.53 1.52 9.60
N THR A 238 7.70 1.20 10.12
CA THR A 238 8.58 2.12 10.86
C THR A 238 10.01 1.71 10.57
N PHE A 239 10.86 2.66 10.22
CA PHE A 239 12.27 2.41 10.00
C PHE A 239 12.99 2.15 11.32
N ALA A 240 14.06 1.38 11.25
CA ALA A 240 14.82 0.94 12.44
C ALA A 240 15.74 2.03 12.99
N THR A 241 16.16 2.97 12.15
CA THR A 241 17.06 4.07 12.51
C THR A 241 16.27 5.36 12.70
N ASP A 242 16.32 5.90 13.93
CA ASP A 242 15.72 7.19 14.24
C ASP A 242 16.51 8.32 13.57
N VAL A 243 15.83 9.39 13.17
CA VAL A 243 16.43 10.61 12.63
C VAL A 243 16.59 11.67 13.71
N ASP A 244 17.63 12.49 13.61
CA ASP A 244 17.89 13.58 14.53
C ASP A 244 16.79 14.67 14.40
N GLY A 245 16.40 15.25 15.53
CA GLY A 245 15.40 16.32 15.55
C GLY A 245 15.85 17.52 14.73
N GLY A 246 15.00 17.95 13.81
CA GLY A 246 15.31 18.97 12.82
C GLY A 246 15.99 18.44 11.56
N ALA A 247 16.32 17.14 11.49
CA ALA A 247 16.85 16.53 10.28
C ALA A 247 15.74 16.19 9.28
N GLY A 248 16.10 16.13 8.00
CA GLY A 248 15.20 15.72 6.92
C GLY A 248 15.05 14.20 6.84
N TYR A 249 13.87 13.74 6.43
CA TYR A 249 13.63 12.36 5.99
C TYR A 249 13.17 12.35 4.53
N LYS A 250 13.46 11.25 3.82
CA LYS A 250 13.04 11.01 2.43
C LYS A 250 12.78 9.53 2.21
N VAL A 251 11.51 9.16 2.26
CA VAL A 251 11.05 7.79 2.04
C VAL A 251 10.82 7.55 0.55
N SER A 252 11.30 6.43 0.05
CA SER A 252 11.12 5.98 -1.34
C SER A 252 10.87 4.49 -1.40
N VAL A 253 10.28 4.01 -2.50
CA VAL A 253 10.21 2.58 -2.81
C VAL A 253 11.53 2.19 -3.46
N LEU A 254 12.29 1.31 -2.81
CA LEU A 254 13.52 0.74 -3.35
C LEU A 254 13.24 -0.46 -4.26
N THR A 255 12.29 -1.32 -3.85
CA THR A 255 11.90 -2.51 -4.61
C THR A 255 10.38 -2.61 -4.62
N GLN A 256 9.78 -2.75 -5.81
CA GLN A 256 8.36 -2.97 -5.98
C GLN A 256 7.97 -4.43 -5.64
N PRO A 257 6.72 -4.67 -5.19
CA PRO A 257 6.26 -6.02 -4.88
C PRO A 257 6.13 -6.89 -6.13
N THR A 258 6.28 -8.20 -5.91
CA THR A 258 6.01 -9.25 -6.90
C THR A 258 5.01 -10.26 -6.31
N ASN A 259 4.30 -11.04 -7.15
CA ASN A 259 3.36 -12.09 -6.73
C ASN A 259 2.22 -11.63 -5.78
N PRO A 260 1.26 -10.78 -6.24
CA PRO A 260 1.16 -10.20 -7.57
C PRO A 260 2.11 -9.02 -7.75
N THR A 261 2.44 -8.72 -9.01
CA THR A 261 3.23 -7.52 -9.35
C THR A 261 2.41 -6.28 -9.08
N GLN A 262 2.96 -5.38 -8.27
CA GLN A 262 2.28 -4.16 -7.88
C GLN A 262 3.15 -2.92 -8.12
N SER A 263 2.49 -1.79 -8.30
CA SER A 263 3.12 -0.46 -8.26
C SER A 263 2.75 0.20 -6.95
N CYS A 264 3.75 0.48 -6.12
CA CYS A 264 3.58 1.21 -4.88
C CYS A 264 4.12 2.62 -5.02
N ALA A 265 3.33 3.61 -4.64
CA ALA A 265 3.69 5.03 -4.64
C ALA A 265 3.69 5.58 -3.20
N VAL A 266 4.60 6.51 -2.91
CA VAL A 266 4.74 7.14 -1.59
C VAL A 266 4.21 8.57 -1.64
N THR A 267 3.30 8.89 -0.73
CA THR A 267 2.78 10.24 -0.49
C THR A 267 3.26 10.73 0.88
N GLY A 268 3.57 12.03 1.03
CA GLY A 268 4.22 12.54 2.24
C GLY A 268 5.67 12.05 2.40
N ALA A 269 6.32 11.75 1.27
CA ALA A 269 7.59 11.05 1.16
C ALA A 269 8.78 11.78 1.80
N SER A 270 8.69 13.06 2.10
CA SER A 270 9.80 13.83 2.66
C SER A 270 9.33 14.98 3.54
N GLY A 271 10.16 15.35 4.50
CA GLY A 271 9.89 16.42 5.42
C GLY A 271 11.02 16.62 6.40
N THR A 272 10.76 17.38 7.48
CA THR A 272 11.67 17.58 8.60
C THR A 272 11.09 16.94 9.86
N SER A 273 11.87 16.14 10.55
CA SER A 273 11.45 15.42 11.76
C SER A 273 11.61 16.30 13.00
N ASN A 274 10.50 16.86 13.51
CA ASN A 274 10.43 17.57 14.79
C ASN A 274 9.56 16.83 15.82
N VAL A 275 8.93 15.77 15.41
CA VAL A 275 8.14 14.79 16.17
C VAL A 275 8.23 13.45 15.45
N ASP A 276 7.74 12.36 16.04
CA ASP A 276 7.61 11.08 15.35
C ASP A 276 6.75 11.23 14.09
N VAL A 277 7.28 10.78 12.96
CA VAL A 277 6.64 10.86 11.65
C VAL A 277 5.83 9.58 11.45
N THR A 278 4.49 9.71 11.37
CA THR A 278 3.55 8.61 11.12
C THR A 278 2.65 8.86 9.92
N THR A 279 2.90 9.93 9.18
CA THR A 279 2.00 10.45 8.12
C THR A 279 2.40 10.02 6.72
N VAL A 280 3.47 9.25 6.55
CA VAL A 280 3.86 8.73 5.24
C VAL A 280 2.85 7.67 4.81
N LEU A 281 2.30 7.83 3.61
CA LEU A 281 1.35 6.87 3.03
C LEU A 281 1.97 6.17 1.82
N VAL A 282 2.00 4.85 1.86
CA VAL A 282 2.37 3.99 0.72
C VAL A 282 1.09 3.35 0.18
N THR A 283 0.75 3.62 -1.08
CA THR A 283 -0.40 3.03 -1.76
C THR A 283 0.08 2.10 -2.85
N CYS A 284 -0.31 0.83 -2.78
CA CYS A 284 0.03 -0.21 -3.75
C CYS A 284 -1.21 -0.58 -4.58
N SER A 285 -1.05 -0.70 -5.89
CA SER A 285 -2.06 -1.20 -6.82
C SER A 285 -1.47 -2.30 -7.69
N ASN A 286 -2.29 -3.28 -8.09
CA ASN A 286 -1.86 -4.30 -9.04
C ASN A 286 -1.51 -3.63 -10.38
N ILE A 287 -0.48 -4.14 -11.04
CA ILE A 287 -0.17 -3.77 -12.42
C ILE A 287 -0.94 -4.71 -13.31
N SER A 288 -1.90 -4.16 -14.05
CA SER A 288 -2.68 -4.91 -15.03
C SER A 288 -1.77 -5.43 -16.14
N GLN A 289 -1.64 -6.75 -16.27
CA GLN A 289 -0.75 -7.34 -17.25
C GLN A 289 -1.11 -8.77 -17.63
N TRP A 290 -0.76 -9.14 -18.87
CA TRP A 290 -0.83 -10.51 -19.35
C TRP A 290 0.44 -11.31 -18.99
N THR A 291 0.25 -12.60 -18.74
CA THR A 291 1.32 -13.58 -18.54
C THR A 291 1.03 -14.80 -19.40
N TRP A 292 1.97 -15.21 -20.24
CA TRP A 292 1.96 -16.51 -20.88
C TRP A 292 2.40 -17.58 -19.88
N VAL A 293 1.48 -18.48 -19.49
CA VAL A 293 1.67 -19.39 -18.35
C VAL A 293 2.16 -20.77 -18.78
N ASN A 294 1.64 -21.30 -19.91
CA ASN A 294 1.93 -22.65 -20.36
C ASN A 294 1.60 -22.79 -21.86
N GLY A 295 2.00 -23.88 -22.47
CA GLY A 295 1.73 -24.25 -23.86
C GLY A 295 2.71 -23.65 -24.87
N PRO A 296 2.73 -24.17 -26.08
CA PRO A 296 3.61 -23.74 -27.16
C PRO A 296 3.16 -22.40 -27.75
N ILE A 297 4.10 -21.66 -28.35
CA ILE A 297 3.82 -20.48 -29.18
C ILE A 297 3.26 -20.87 -30.55
N ALA A 298 3.65 -22.06 -31.06
CA ALA A 298 3.19 -22.57 -32.36
C ALA A 298 1.72 -22.94 -32.29
N ASP A 299 1.03 -22.68 -33.39
CA ASP A 299 -0.36 -23.09 -33.64
C ASP A 299 -0.45 -24.56 -34.05
N ASP A 300 -1.68 -25.05 -34.13
CA ASP A 300 -2.06 -26.35 -34.71
C ASP A 300 -1.35 -27.56 -34.05
N GLN A 301 -1.04 -27.46 -32.76
CA GLN A 301 -0.33 -28.48 -32.03
C GLN A 301 -1.25 -29.62 -31.57
N SER A 302 -0.81 -30.86 -31.82
CA SER A 302 -1.45 -32.07 -31.29
C SER A 302 -1.43 -32.08 -29.75
N GLY A 303 -2.45 -32.71 -29.15
CA GLY A 303 -2.49 -32.90 -27.69
C GLY A 303 -1.44 -33.88 -27.18
N VAL A 304 -0.82 -33.57 -26.03
CA VAL A 304 0.08 -34.47 -25.29
C VAL A 304 -0.67 -35.00 -24.07
N TYR A 305 -1.09 -36.25 -24.07
CA TYR A 305 -2.06 -36.76 -23.09
C TYR A 305 -1.42 -37.43 -21.85
N GLY A 306 -0.21 -37.98 -21.99
CA GLY A 306 0.44 -38.71 -20.89
C GLY A 306 -0.38 -39.93 -20.41
N VAL A 307 -0.40 -40.12 -19.08
CA VAL A 307 -1.15 -41.20 -18.44
C VAL A 307 -2.46 -40.66 -17.88
N LEU A 308 -3.58 -41.33 -18.22
CA LEU A 308 -4.92 -40.95 -17.72
C LEU A 308 -4.94 -40.83 -16.20
N GLY A 309 -5.46 -39.72 -15.70
CA GLY A 309 -5.55 -39.40 -14.28
C GLY A 309 -4.24 -38.91 -13.65
N THR A 310 -3.16 -38.77 -14.40
CA THR A 310 -1.85 -38.32 -13.87
C THR A 310 -1.55 -36.91 -14.33
N ALA A 311 -1.29 -36.00 -13.36
CA ALA A 311 -0.85 -34.65 -13.63
C ALA A 311 0.61 -34.62 -14.06
N ASP A 312 0.91 -33.90 -15.14
CA ASP A 312 2.28 -33.73 -15.64
C ASP A 312 2.43 -32.39 -16.34
N SER A 313 3.58 -31.72 -16.15
CA SER A 313 3.89 -30.43 -16.77
C SER A 313 4.10 -30.51 -18.29
N THR A 314 4.31 -31.72 -18.83
CA THR A 314 4.42 -31.97 -20.26
C THR A 314 3.07 -32.27 -20.93
N ASN A 315 2.03 -32.57 -20.13
CA ASN A 315 0.68 -32.74 -20.66
C ASN A 315 0.14 -31.40 -21.16
N ILE A 316 -0.46 -31.40 -22.35
CA ILE A 316 -1.06 -30.21 -22.96
C ILE A 316 -2.29 -30.65 -23.77
N PRO A 317 -3.48 -30.05 -23.52
CA PRO A 317 -4.61 -30.27 -24.44
C PRO A 317 -4.23 -29.81 -25.85
N GLY A 318 -4.67 -30.53 -26.88
CA GLY A 318 -4.43 -30.12 -28.26
C GLY A 318 -4.98 -28.74 -28.58
N ALA A 319 -4.38 -28.07 -29.54
CA ALA A 319 -4.80 -26.74 -30.01
C ALA A 319 -6.29 -26.78 -30.41
N ARG A 320 -7.09 -25.88 -29.81
CA ARG A 320 -8.55 -25.93 -29.94
C ARG A 320 -9.26 -24.63 -29.67
N TYR A 321 -10.49 -24.50 -30.08
CA TYR A 321 -11.42 -23.41 -29.78
C TYR A 321 -12.83 -23.95 -29.52
N TRP A 322 -13.70 -23.11 -28.94
CA TRP A 322 -15.08 -23.42 -28.51
C TRP A 322 -15.22 -24.64 -27.60
N GLY A 323 -14.19 -24.97 -26.84
CA GLY A 323 -14.27 -25.92 -25.74
C GLY A 323 -15.09 -25.37 -24.58
N SER A 324 -15.74 -26.28 -23.86
CA SER A 324 -16.48 -25.96 -22.64
C SER A 324 -15.52 -25.86 -21.43
N SER A 325 -15.67 -24.86 -20.59
CA SER A 325 -14.76 -24.62 -19.46
C SER A 325 -15.49 -24.22 -18.19
N TRP A 326 -14.93 -24.59 -17.04
CA TRP A 326 -15.44 -24.19 -15.72
C TRP A 326 -14.36 -24.28 -14.65
N THR A 327 -14.60 -23.61 -13.51
CA THR A 327 -13.77 -23.74 -12.30
C THR A 327 -14.54 -24.56 -11.26
N ASP A 328 -13.91 -25.54 -10.64
CA ASP A 328 -14.53 -26.32 -9.57
C ASP A 328 -14.43 -25.60 -8.20
N GLY A 329 -15.12 -26.14 -7.17
CA GLY A 329 -15.13 -25.59 -5.82
C GLY A 329 -13.76 -25.56 -5.12
N ASN A 330 -12.74 -26.21 -5.68
CA ASN A 330 -11.35 -26.21 -5.20
C ASN A 330 -10.45 -25.25 -6.01
N GLY A 331 -11.02 -24.50 -6.96
CA GLY A 331 -10.31 -23.58 -7.81
C GLY A 331 -9.51 -24.23 -8.95
N LYS A 332 -9.75 -25.50 -9.27
CA LYS A 332 -9.13 -26.15 -10.42
C LYS A 332 -9.89 -25.81 -11.68
N PHE A 333 -9.16 -25.67 -12.77
CA PHE A 333 -9.73 -25.39 -14.09
C PHE A 333 -10.05 -26.66 -14.84
N TRP A 334 -11.21 -26.69 -15.47
CA TRP A 334 -11.68 -27.81 -16.25
C TRP A 334 -11.92 -27.38 -17.69
N LEU A 335 -11.58 -28.27 -18.62
CA LEU A 335 -11.79 -28.10 -20.06
C LEU A 335 -12.38 -29.37 -20.62
N PHE A 336 -13.46 -29.28 -21.37
CA PHE A 336 -14.09 -30.37 -22.04
C PHE A 336 -14.33 -30.07 -23.53
N GLY A 337 -13.90 -30.95 -24.40
CA GLY A 337 -14.24 -30.89 -25.81
C GLY A 337 -13.65 -29.70 -26.57
N GLY A 338 -14.37 -29.25 -27.56
CA GLY A 338 -13.97 -28.20 -28.49
C GLY A 338 -13.65 -28.77 -29.87
N TYR A 339 -13.51 -27.88 -30.87
CA TYR A 339 -13.01 -28.24 -32.20
C TYR A 339 -11.49 -28.03 -32.22
N GLY A 340 -10.73 -29.07 -32.48
CA GLY A 340 -9.26 -28.95 -32.39
C GLY A 340 -8.51 -30.23 -32.69
N TYR A 341 -7.24 -30.24 -32.29
CA TYR A 341 -6.28 -31.31 -32.60
C TYR A 341 -6.29 -32.40 -31.54
N ASP A 342 -6.42 -33.65 -31.96
CA ASP A 342 -6.30 -34.84 -31.11
C ASP A 342 -4.81 -35.23 -30.85
N SER A 343 -4.60 -36.43 -30.27
CA SER A 343 -3.24 -36.91 -29.94
C SER A 343 -2.38 -37.27 -31.18
N ILE A 344 -3.00 -37.47 -32.32
CA ILE A 344 -2.32 -37.87 -33.58
C ILE A 344 -2.36 -36.77 -34.65
N GLY A 345 -2.88 -35.58 -34.32
CA GLY A 345 -2.94 -34.42 -35.22
C GLY A 345 -4.17 -34.41 -36.14
N THR A 346 -5.22 -35.16 -35.84
CA THR A 346 -6.50 -35.06 -36.55
C THR A 346 -7.31 -33.91 -36.00
N VAL A 347 -7.89 -33.07 -36.89
CA VAL A 347 -8.72 -31.93 -36.54
C VAL A 347 -10.19 -32.28 -36.65
N ALA A 348 -10.90 -32.28 -35.55
CA ALA A 348 -12.37 -32.40 -35.45
C ALA A 348 -12.82 -32.13 -34.02
N ASP A 349 -14.12 -32.34 -33.74
CA ASP A 349 -14.61 -32.28 -32.36
C ASP A 349 -13.96 -33.34 -31.50
N VAL A 350 -13.59 -32.97 -30.27
CA VAL A 350 -13.02 -33.87 -29.26
C VAL A 350 -13.97 -33.96 -28.04
N ASN A 351 -13.81 -35.01 -27.20
CA ASN A 351 -14.53 -35.17 -25.94
C ASN A 351 -13.62 -35.43 -24.74
N ASP A 352 -12.35 -35.14 -24.91
CA ASP A 352 -11.39 -35.23 -23.82
C ASP A 352 -11.71 -34.25 -22.68
N LEU A 353 -11.54 -34.73 -21.45
CA LEU A 353 -11.76 -33.96 -20.25
C LEU A 353 -10.43 -33.72 -19.55
N TRP A 354 -10.11 -32.48 -19.35
CA TRP A 354 -8.86 -32.04 -18.75
C TRP A 354 -9.08 -31.26 -17.46
N GLN A 355 -8.14 -31.39 -16.52
CA GLN A 355 -8.05 -30.56 -15.30
C GLN A 355 -6.70 -29.85 -15.26
N GLY A 356 -6.72 -28.54 -15.09
CA GLY A 356 -5.53 -27.70 -14.97
C GLY A 356 -5.37 -27.13 -13.56
N SER A 357 -4.15 -27.15 -13.01
CA SER A 357 -3.83 -26.54 -11.73
C SER A 357 -2.33 -26.35 -11.52
N TYR A 358 -1.95 -25.48 -10.61
CA TYR A 358 -0.59 -25.41 -10.09
C TYR A 358 -0.32 -26.54 -9.09
N ASP A 359 0.89 -27.10 -9.13
CA ASP A 359 1.38 -27.97 -8.08
C ASP A 359 1.98 -27.18 -6.90
N SER A 360 2.49 -27.90 -5.90
CA SER A 360 3.10 -27.30 -4.70
C SER A 360 4.40 -26.54 -4.97
N THR A 361 4.99 -26.68 -6.15
CA THR A 361 6.21 -25.96 -6.58
C THR A 361 5.89 -24.68 -7.36
N GLY A 362 4.60 -24.43 -7.68
CA GLY A 362 4.15 -23.35 -8.53
C GLY A 362 4.30 -23.64 -10.03
N THR A 363 4.44 -24.91 -10.42
CA THR A 363 4.46 -25.33 -11.82
C THR A 363 3.03 -25.65 -12.28
N TRP A 364 2.63 -25.16 -13.46
CA TRP A 364 1.34 -25.49 -14.05
C TRP A 364 1.34 -26.89 -14.62
N ASN A 365 0.32 -27.68 -14.31
CA ASN A 365 0.15 -29.04 -14.78
C ASN A 365 -1.26 -29.26 -15.37
N TRP A 366 -1.33 -30.03 -16.46
CA TRP A 366 -2.57 -30.55 -16.95
C TRP A 366 -2.70 -32.05 -16.61
N THR A 367 -3.94 -32.48 -16.32
CA THR A 367 -4.31 -33.88 -16.10
C THR A 367 -5.38 -34.24 -17.11
N TRP A 368 -5.13 -35.22 -17.95
CA TRP A 368 -6.19 -35.85 -18.76
C TRP A 368 -7.03 -36.75 -17.86
N VAL A 369 -8.30 -36.38 -17.60
CA VAL A 369 -9.17 -37.02 -16.62
C VAL A 369 -10.11 -38.05 -17.25
N GLY A 370 -10.50 -37.85 -18.49
CA GLY A 370 -11.46 -38.72 -19.17
C GLY A 370 -11.64 -38.37 -20.63
N GLY A 371 -12.57 -39.08 -21.28
CA GLY A 371 -12.82 -38.94 -22.72
C GLY A 371 -11.78 -39.62 -23.60
N SER A 372 -11.96 -39.52 -24.90
CA SER A 372 -11.04 -40.08 -25.90
C SER A 372 -9.89 -39.13 -26.17
N ASN A 373 -8.70 -39.66 -26.40
CA ASN A 373 -7.57 -38.89 -26.94
C ASN A 373 -7.59 -38.80 -28.49
N LEU A 374 -8.63 -39.33 -29.12
CA LEU A 374 -8.91 -39.23 -30.56
C LEU A 374 -10.21 -38.48 -30.78
N SER A 375 -10.27 -37.72 -31.87
CA SER A 375 -11.43 -36.94 -32.27
C SER A 375 -12.59 -37.78 -32.78
N GLY A 376 -13.79 -37.20 -32.86
CA GLY A 376 -14.99 -37.83 -33.43
C GLY A 376 -15.56 -38.99 -32.62
N ALA A 377 -15.39 -39.01 -31.32
CA ALA A 377 -15.94 -40.03 -30.42
C ALA A 377 -17.46 -39.87 -30.26
N ALA A 378 -18.22 -40.98 -30.43
CA ALA A 378 -19.66 -41.01 -30.15
C ALA A 378 -19.97 -40.85 -28.66
N GLY A 379 -21.16 -40.31 -28.32
CA GLY A 379 -21.63 -40.25 -26.95
C GLY A 379 -22.03 -41.63 -26.39
N THR A 380 -21.71 -41.86 -25.10
CA THR A 380 -22.19 -43.05 -24.36
C THR A 380 -23.19 -42.57 -23.29
N TYR A 381 -24.47 -42.83 -23.52
CA TYR A 381 -25.56 -42.20 -22.77
C TYR A 381 -26.03 -42.98 -21.53
N GLY A 382 -25.89 -44.30 -21.52
CA GLY A 382 -26.42 -45.13 -20.42
C GLY A 382 -27.92 -44.98 -20.19
N THR A 383 -28.33 -45.01 -18.91
CA THR A 383 -29.73 -44.83 -18.55
C THR A 383 -29.98 -43.38 -18.14
N LEU A 384 -31.06 -42.77 -18.67
CA LEU A 384 -31.44 -41.39 -18.36
C LEU A 384 -31.59 -41.17 -16.83
N GLY A 385 -30.94 -40.13 -16.30
CA GLY A 385 -30.96 -39.80 -14.90
C GLY A 385 -30.00 -40.61 -14.02
N VAL A 386 -29.26 -41.55 -14.56
CA VAL A 386 -28.35 -42.45 -13.82
C VAL A 386 -26.90 -42.09 -14.12
N ALA A 387 -26.14 -41.77 -13.06
CA ALA A 387 -24.70 -41.55 -13.18
C ALA A 387 -23.97 -42.88 -13.38
N ASP A 388 -23.01 -42.91 -14.30
CA ASP A 388 -22.18 -44.09 -14.56
C ASP A 388 -20.79 -43.66 -15.03
N THR A 389 -19.76 -44.44 -14.67
CA THR A 389 -18.37 -44.18 -15.08
C THR A 389 -18.15 -44.37 -16.59
N ALA A 390 -19.04 -45.16 -17.26
CA ALA A 390 -19.02 -45.35 -18.69
C ALA A 390 -19.72 -44.21 -19.47
N ASN A 391 -20.57 -43.43 -18.80
CA ASN A 391 -21.26 -42.33 -19.44
C ASN A 391 -20.26 -41.26 -19.88
N MET A 392 -20.42 -40.75 -21.09
CA MET A 392 -19.58 -39.71 -21.66
C MET A 392 -20.34 -38.99 -22.77
N PRO A 393 -20.42 -37.65 -22.72
CA PRO A 393 -20.92 -36.87 -23.84
C PRO A 393 -20.09 -37.13 -25.11
N GLY A 394 -20.73 -37.15 -26.27
CA GLY A 394 -20.02 -37.25 -27.55
C GLY A 394 -19.08 -36.07 -27.78
N ALA A 395 -18.10 -36.27 -28.63
CA ALA A 395 -17.18 -35.21 -29.04
C ALA A 395 -17.96 -34.04 -29.64
N ARG A 396 -17.71 -32.82 -29.10
CA ARG A 396 -18.49 -31.63 -29.43
C ARG A 396 -17.77 -30.35 -29.17
N ASP A 397 -18.15 -29.32 -29.87
CA ASP A 397 -17.80 -27.92 -29.63
C ASP A 397 -19.03 -27.06 -29.29
N SER A 398 -18.82 -25.82 -28.86
CA SER A 398 -19.84 -24.79 -28.68
C SER A 398 -21.04 -25.17 -27.81
N ALA A 399 -20.87 -26.09 -26.88
CA ALA A 399 -21.89 -26.42 -25.90
C ALA A 399 -21.99 -25.34 -24.80
N SER A 400 -23.22 -25.16 -24.28
CA SER A 400 -23.46 -24.24 -23.16
C SER A 400 -23.20 -24.93 -21.84
N THR A 401 -22.52 -24.23 -20.89
CA THR A 401 -22.18 -24.78 -19.56
C THR A 401 -22.71 -23.94 -18.43
N TRP A 402 -23.08 -24.59 -17.32
CA TRP A 402 -23.47 -23.97 -16.05
C TRP A 402 -22.86 -24.73 -14.89
N THR A 403 -22.65 -24.03 -13.78
CA THR A 403 -22.23 -24.64 -12.51
C THR A 403 -23.28 -24.33 -11.44
N ASP A 404 -23.80 -25.34 -10.73
CA ASP A 404 -24.70 -25.13 -9.60
C ASP A 404 -23.96 -24.77 -8.31
N SER A 405 -24.68 -24.37 -7.27
CA SER A 405 -24.12 -23.98 -5.98
C SER A 405 -23.40 -25.13 -5.24
N SER A 406 -23.59 -26.38 -5.68
CA SER A 406 -22.90 -27.56 -5.16
C SER A 406 -21.64 -27.89 -5.95
N GLY A 407 -21.30 -27.11 -6.99
CA GLY A 407 -20.14 -27.33 -7.86
C GLY A 407 -20.35 -28.40 -8.92
N ASN A 408 -21.60 -28.88 -9.15
CA ASN A 408 -21.88 -29.75 -10.27
C ASN A 408 -21.95 -28.92 -11.56
N VAL A 409 -21.43 -29.51 -12.64
CA VAL A 409 -21.40 -28.84 -13.94
C VAL A 409 -22.44 -29.47 -14.87
N TYR A 410 -23.10 -28.61 -15.60
CA TYR A 410 -24.07 -29.02 -16.62
C TYR A 410 -23.59 -28.56 -17.99
N LEU A 411 -23.82 -29.43 -18.99
CA LEU A 411 -23.44 -29.23 -20.38
C LEU A 411 -24.69 -29.47 -21.24
N PHE A 412 -25.04 -28.49 -22.09
CA PHE A 412 -26.20 -28.60 -22.98
C PHE A 412 -25.83 -28.39 -24.44
N GLY A 413 -26.25 -29.29 -25.30
CA GLY A 413 -26.19 -29.13 -26.72
C GLY A 413 -24.77 -29.07 -27.30
N GLY A 414 -24.53 -28.15 -28.20
CA GLY A 414 -23.33 -28.02 -29.01
C GLY A 414 -23.48 -28.63 -30.39
N HIS A 415 -22.46 -28.45 -31.24
CA HIS A 415 -22.30 -29.19 -32.47
C HIS A 415 -21.37 -30.37 -32.18
N GLY A 416 -21.74 -31.60 -32.59
CA GLY A 416 -20.93 -32.74 -32.27
C GLY A 416 -21.62 -34.10 -32.50
N TYR A 417 -21.03 -35.16 -31.95
CA TYR A 417 -21.40 -36.53 -32.22
C TYR A 417 -22.41 -37.06 -31.20
N ASP A 418 -23.49 -37.63 -31.71
CA ASP A 418 -24.54 -38.32 -30.94
C ASP A 418 -24.17 -39.77 -30.57
N SER A 419 -25.15 -40.53 -30.01
CA SER A 419 -24.97 -41.94 -29.65
C SER A 419 -24.70 -42.88 -30.84
N THR A 420 -25.06 -42.46 -32.06
CA THR A 420 -24.87 -43.21 -33.28
C THR A 420 -23.63 -42.82 -34.08
N ARG A 421 -22.84 -41.86 -33.54
CA ARG A 421 -21.69 -41.23 -34.21
C ARG A 421 -22.10 -40.36 -35.41
N THR A 422 -23.32 -39.79 -35.38
CA THR A 422 -23.73 -38.76 -36.34
C THR A 422 -23.38 -37.41 -35.78
N ALA A 423 -22.73 -36.56 -36.58
CA ALA A 423 -22.30 -35.20 -36.15
C ALA A 423 -23.27 -34.15 -36.67
N ASP A 424 -23.88 -33.39 -35.78
CA ASP A 424 -24.72 -32.22 -36.05
C ASP A 424 -25.14 -31.58 -34.70
N ASN A 425 -26.18 -30.73 -34.69
CA ASN A 425 -26.68 -30.02 -33.51
C ASN A 425 -27.30 -30.97 -32.49
N LEU A 426 -26.95 -30.77 -31.24
CA LEU A 426 -27.39 -31.57 -30.09
C LEU A 426 -28.33 -30.77 -29.17
N ASN A 427 -29.20 -31.49 -28.40
CA ASN A 427 -30.03 -30.90 -27.35
C ASN A 427 -30.01 -31.73 -26.06
N ASP A 428 -29.05 -32.63 -25.94
CA ASP A 428 -28.83 -33.41 -24.74
C ASP A 428 -28.28 -32.53 -23.58
N LEU A 429 -28.78 -32.79 -22.39
CA LEU A 429 -28.31 -32.19 -21.17
C LEU A 429 -27.58 -33.22 -20.33
N TRP A 430 -26.36 -32.90 -19.97
CA TRP A 430 -25.49 -33.70 -19.14
C TRP A 430 -25.17 -33.00 -17.81
N LYS A 431 -24.94 -33.78 -16.77
CA LYS A 431 -24.41 -33.34 -15.47
C LYS A 431 -23.14 -34.07 -15.15
N TYR A 432 -22.06 -33.35 -14.83
CA TYR A 432 -20.81 -33.88 -14.30
C TYR A 432 -20.76 -33.64 -12.80
N SER A 433 -20.65 -34.72 -12.02
CA SER A 433 -20.65 -34.68 -10.57
C SER A 433 -19.88 -35.86 -10.00
N GLY A 434 -18.98 -35.64 -9.03
CA GLY A 434 -18.24 -36.72 -8.38
C GLY A 434 -17.38 -37.56 -9.34
N GLY A 435 -16.92 -36.99 -10.45
CA GLY A 435 -16.12 -37.70 -11.45
C GLY A 435 -16.91 -38.50 -12.45
N GLN A 436 -18.23 -38.37 -12.49
CA GLN A 436 -19.13 -39.16 -13.39
C GLN A 436 -20.08 -38.24 -14.14
N TRP A 437 -20.43 -38.66 -15.38
CA TRP A 437 -21.44 -38.02 -16.16
C TRP A 437 -22.82 -38.67 -15.96
N THR A 438 -23.85 -37.86 -15.96
CA THR A 438 -25.25 -38.26 -15.97
C THR A 438 -25.94 -37.64 -17.18
N TRP A 439 -26.58 -38.41 -18.06
CA TRP A 439 -27.49 -37.86 -19.06
C TRP A 439 -28.81 -37.51 -18.38
N VAL A 440 -29.10 -36.17 -18.28
CA VAL A 440 -30.20 -35.61 -17.48
C VAL A 440 -31.50 -35.44 -18.29
N SER A 441 -31.38 -34.97 -19.51
CA SER A 441 -32.54 -34.63 -20.37
C SER A 441 -32.10 -34.53 -21.85
N GLY A 442 -33.04 -34.31 -22.74
CA GLY A 442 -32.84 -34.17 -24.18
C GLY A 442 -32.69 -35.51 -24.90
N ALA A 443 -32.43 -35.46 -26.19
CA ALA A 443 -32.32 -36.64 -27.04
C ALA A 443 -30.86 -37.12 -27.10
N ASN A 444 -30.67 -38.41 -27.38
CA ASN A 444 -29.36 -38.98 -27.65
C ASN A 444 -29.05 -39.07 -29.18
N VAL A 445 -29.81 -38.33 -30.00
CA VAL A 445 -29.62 -38.19 -31.44
C VAL A 445 -29.68 -36.71 -31.81
N VAL A 446 -29.03 -36.34 -32.91
CA VAL A 446 -28.90 -34.96 -33.41
C VAL A 446 -30.22 -34.39 -33.95
N ASN A 447 -30.27 -33.06 -34.15
CA ASN A 447 -31.23 -32.33 -34.97
C ASN A 447 -32.69 -32.37 -34.47
N GLN A 448 -32.86 -32.37 -33.16
CA GLN A 448 -34.20 -32.35 -32.57
C GLN A 448 -34.78 -30.92 -32.58
N GLN A 449 -36.02 -30.77 -33.06
CA GLN A 449 -36.74 -29.50 -32.94
C GLN A 449 -37.12 -29.17 -31.51
N GLY A 450 -37.34 -27.86 -31.23
CA GLY A 450 -37.76 -27.40 -29.91
C GLY A 450 -39.22 -27.67 -29.61
N THR A 451 -39.52 -27.99 -28.33
CA THR A 451 -40.90 -28.09 -27.82
C THR A 451 -41.10 -26.98 -26.79
N TYR A 452 -41.94 -26.00 -27.14
CA TYR A 452 -42.03 -24.71 -26.42
C TYR A 452 -43.13 -24.63 -25.38
N GLY A 453 -44.26 -25.31 -25.57
CA GLY A 453 -45.44 -25.16 -24.70
C GLY A 453 -45.96 -23.74 -24.60
N THR A 454 -46.45 -23.36 -23.41
CA THR A 454 -46.94 -21.99 -23.16
C THR A 454 -45.84 -21.14 -22.58
N GLN A 455 -45.55 -19.96 -23.13
CA GLN A 455 -44.54 -19.05 -22.64
C GLN A 455 -44.76 -18.70 -21.15
N GLY A 456 -43.69 -18.70 -20.38
CA GLY A 456 -43.72 -18.49 -18.92
C GLY A 456 -44.15 -19.69 -18.10
N THR A 457 -44.56 -20.80 -18.72
CA THR A 457 -45.02 -22.01 -18.01
C THR A 457 -44.01 -23.11 -18.10
N ALA A 458 -43.59 -23.60 -16.91
CA ALA A 458 -42.71 -24.76 -16.81
C ALA A 458 -43.48 -26.05 -17.15
N ASP A 459 -42.95 -26.88 -17.98
CA ASP A 459 -43.54 -28.17 -18.36
C ASP A 459 -42.47 -29.22 -18.63
N PRO A 460 -42.65 -30.46 -18.14
CA PRO A 460 -41.70 -31.55 -18.39
C PRO A 460 -41.47 -31.91 -19.87
N SER A 461 -42.42 -31.57 -20.75
CA SER A 461 -42.31 -31.76 -22.19
C SER A 461 -41.56 -30.63 -22.91
N ASN A 462 -41.38 -29.50 -22.25
CA ASN A 462 -40.64 -28.40 -22.84
C ASN A 462 -39.16 -28.78 -23.02
N THR A 463 -38.62 -28.49 -24.19
CA THR A 463 -37.23 -28.77 -24.49
C THR A 463 -36.71 -27.75 -25.52
N PRO A 464 -35.59 -27.06 -25.26
CA PRO A 464 -34.97 -26.27 -26.33
C PRO A 464 -34.56 -27.13 -27.50
N GLY A 465 -34.71 -26.62 -28.73
CA GLY A 465 -34.24 -27.32 -29.92
C GLY A 465 -32.73 -27.52 -29.93
N ALA A 466 -32.28 -28.52 -30.69
CA ALA A 466 -30.87 -28.81 -30.88
C ALA A 466 -30.14 -27.59 -31.44
N ARG A 467 -29.08 -27.16 -30.73
CA ARG A 467 -28.39 -25.90 -31.00
C ARG A 467 -26.95 -25.87 -30.47
N TYR A 468 -26.15 -24.98 -31.05
CA TYR A 468 -24.80 -24.69 -30.62
C TYR A 468 -24.58 -23.19 -30.43
N SER A 469 -23.53 -22.81 -29.71
CA SER A 469 -23.14 -21.41 -29.42
C SER A 469 -24.26 -20.56 -28.84
N ALA A 470 -25.15 -21.15 -28.06
CA ALA A 470 -26.13 -20.42 -27.26
C ALA A 470 -25.44 -19.79 -26.08
N THR A 471 -25.96 -18.63 -25.65
CA THR A 471 -25.46 -17.90 -24.49
C THR A 471 -26.10 -18.45 -23.22
N SER A 472 -25.31 -18.62 -22.13
CA SER A 472 -25.79 -19.24 -20.89
C SER A 472 -25.38 -18.50 -19.63
N TRP A 473 -26.24 -18.51 -18.60
CA TRP A 473 -25.98 -17.92 -17.28
C TRP A 473 -26.53 -18.81 -16.17
N THR A 474 -25.96 -18.69 -14.97
CA THR A 474 -26.56 -19.18 -13.72
C THR A 474 -26.98 -17.96 -12.89
N ASP A 475 -28.27 -17.82 -12.55
CA ASP A 475 -28.71 -16.71 -11.72
C ASP A 475 -28.38 -16.93 -10.23
N LYS A 476 -28.59 -15.91 -9.39
CA LYS A 476 -28.29 -15.96 -7.93
C LYS A 476 -29.12 -17.00 -7.17
N GLN A 477 -30.21 -17.45 -7.76
CA GLN A 477 -31.08 -18.50 -7.21
C GLN A 477 -30.66 -19.89 -7.67
N GLY A 478 -29.62 -19.99 -8.52
CA GLY A 478 -29.12 -21.25 -9.07
C GLY A 478 -29.94 -21.79 -10.24
N ASN A 479 -30.81 -21.00 -10.87
CA ASN A 479 -31.47 -21.39 -12.10
C ASN A 479 -30.54 -21.18 -13.30
N PHE A 480 -30.66 -22.04 -14.27
CA PHE A 480 -29.91 -21.99 -15.52
C PHE A 480 -30.70 -21.24 -16.59
N TRP A 481 -30.02 -20.33 -17.29
CA TRP A 481 -30.59 -19.57 -18.37
C TRP A 481 -29.85 -19.82 -19.67
N LEU A 482 -30.59 -19.98 -20.76
CA LEU A 482 -30.08 -20.25 -22.11
C LEU A 482 -30.76 -19.28 -23.08
N PHE A 483 -29.97 -18.57 -23.88
CA PHE A 483 -30.48 -17.64 -24.89
C PHE A 483 -29.93 -17.93 -26.27
N GLY A 484 -30.78 -18.01 -27.26
CA GLY A 484 -30.41 -18.01 -28.66
C GLY A 484 -29.58 -19.23 -29.11
N GLY A 485 -28.53 -18.96 -29.86
CA GLY A 485 -27.75 -19.99 -30.55
C GLY A 485 -28.12 -20.17 -32.02
N MET A 486 -27.39 -21.03 -32.71
CA MET A 486 -27.74 -21.51 -34.06
C MET A 486 -28.32 -22.93 -33.94
N GLY A 487 -29.53 -23.13 -34.39
CA GLY A 487 -30.20 -24.41 -34.17
C GLY A 487 -31.62 -24.49 -34.67
N TYR A 488 -32.35 -25.50 -34.16
CA TYR A 488 -33.70 -25.88 -34.57
C TYR A 488 -34.75 -25.13 -33.73
N ASP A 489 -35.70 -24.51 -34.43
CA ASP A 489 -36.84 -23.84 -33.81
C ASP A 489 -38.03 -24.80 -33.52
N SER A 490 -39.22 -24.28 -33.18
CA SER A 490 -40.41 -25.06 -32.90
C SER A 490 -41.00 -25.75 -34.14
N THR A 491 -40.64 -25.30 -35.34
CA THR A 491 -41.11 -25.85 -36.62
C THR A 491 -40.17 -26.82 -37.27
N GLY A 492 -38.95 -27.01 -36.68
CA GLY A 492 -37.86 -27.77 -37.27
C GLY A 492 -37.04 -26.96 -38.29
N THR A 493 -37.19 -25.65 -38.35
CA THR A 493 -36.37 -24.77 -39.18
C THR A 493 -35.04 -24.49 -38.47
N VAL A 494 -33.93 -24.57 -39.22
CA VAL A 494 -32.60 -24.22 -38.72
C VAL A 494 -32.31 -22.76 -39.00
N GLY A 495 -31.93 -22.02 -37.98
CA GLY A 495 -31.55 -20.59 -38.07
C GLY A 495 -31.05 -20.03 -36.76
N TYR A 496 -30.87 -18.72 -36.73
CA TYR A 496 -30.52 -18.03 -35.49
C TYR A 496 -31.73 -17.92 -34.56
N LEU A 497 -31.51 -18.14 -33.27
CA LEU A 497 -32.57 -18.16 -32.27
C LEU A 497 -32.45 -16.95 -31.34
N ASN A 498 -33.60 -16.51 -30.74
CA ASN A 498 -33.64 -15.48 -29.69
C ASN A 498 -34.56 -15.89 -28.54
N ASP A 499 -34.89 -17.15 -28.46
CA ASP A 499 -35.64 -17.70 -27.34
C ASP A 499 -34.81 -17.71 -26.08
N LEU A 500 -35.44 -17.33 -24.97
CA LEU A 500 -34.85 -17.40 -23.64
C LEU A 500 -35.51 -18.52 -22.84
N TRP A 501 -34.69 -19.40 -22.36
CA TRP A 501 -35.10 -20.57 -21.57
C TRP A 501 -34.57 -20.48 -20.16
N LYS A 502 -35.38 -20.96 -19.20
CA LYS A 502 -34.99 -21.18 -17.81
C LYS A 502 -35.07 -22.68 -17.51
N GLY A 503 -33.96 -23.26 -17.05
CA GLY A 503 -33.85 -24.66 -16.68
C GLY A 503 -33.62 -24.87 -15.20
N GLY A 504 -34.13 -25.98 -14.67
CA GLY A 504 -33.90 -26.35 -13.27
C GLY A 504 -34.69 -27.60 -12.85
N TYR A 505 -34.41 -28.11 -11.67
CA TYR A 505 -35.17 -29.24 -11.11
C TYR A 505 -36.47 -28.74 -10.45
N ASN A 506 -37.57 -29.45 -10.69
CA ASN A 506 -38.80 -29.27 -9.97
C ASN A 506 -38.75 -29.94 -8.57
N SER A 507 -39.82 -29.78 -7.78
CA SER A 507 -39.93 -30.35 -6.44
C SER A 507 -39.90 -31.89 -6.37
N SER A 508 -40.13 -32.58 -7.50
CA SER A 508 -40.03 -34.02 -7.62
C SER A 508 -38.65 -34.52 -8.09
N GLY A 509 -37.69 -33.60 -8.28
CA GLY A 509 -36.34 -33.93 -8.72
C GLY A 509 -36.22 -34.19 -10.22
N GLN A 510 -37.22 -33.84 -11.02
CA GLN A 510 -37.18 -33.94 -12.47
C GLN A 510 -36.70 -32.62 -13.07
N TRP A 511 -35.83 -32.68 -14.09
CA TRP A 511 -35.40 -31.50 -14.85
C TRP A 511 -36.53 -30.98 -15.72
N ILE A 512 -36.78 -29.68 -15.69
CA ILE A 512 -37.82 -29.03 -16.50
C ILE A 512 -37.28 -27.76 -17.14
N TRP A 513 -37.82 -27.43 -18.31
CA TRP A 513 -37.56 -26.17 -18.98
C TRP A 513 -38.80 -25.26 -18.99
N THR A 514 -38.55 -23.96 -18.92
CA THR A 514 -39.55 -22.91 -19.13
C THR A 514 -39.09 -22.03 -20.28
N TRP A 515 -39.87 -21.91 -21.32
CA TRP A 515 -39.67 -20.89 -22.35
C TRP A 515 -40.07 -19.54 -21.74
N ALA A 516 -39.08 -18.72 -21.36
CA ALA A 516 -39.30 -17.51 -20.57
C ALA A 516 -39.64 -16.28 -21.42
N ALA A 517 -38.95 -16.10 -22.56
CA ALA A 517 -39.11 -14.96 -23.45
C ALA A 517 -38.61 -15.29 -24.86
N GLY A 518 -38.72 -14.32 -25.78
CA GLY A 518 -38.26 -14.45 -27.16
C GLY A 518 -39.24 -15.17 -28.07
N SER A 519 -38.80 -15.42 -29.31
CA SER A 519 -39.59 -16.07 -30.35
C SER A 519 -39.36 -17.58 -30.33
N ASN A 520 -40.36 -18.37 -30.75
CA ASN A 520 -40.23 -19.80 -31.00
C ASN A 520 -39.94 -20.14 -32.45
N VAL A 521 -39.69 -19.11 -33.30
CA VAL A 521 -39.24 -19.28 -34.69
C VAL A 521 -37.92 -18.59 -34.93
N ALA A 522 -37.10 -19.14 -35.82
CA ALA A 522 -35.77 -18.67 -36.14
C ALA A 522 -35.75 -17.28 -36.82
N ASP A 523 -34.60 -16.68 -36.90
CA ASP A 523 -34.20 -15.46 -37.61
C ASP A 523 -35.06 -14.21 -37.28
N THR A 524 -35.60 -14.16 -36.06
CA THR A 524 -36.42 -13.04 -35.58
C THR A 524 -35.54 -11.82 -35.32
N LYS A 525 -35.95 -10.66 -35.89
CA LYS A 525 -35.24 -9.41 -35.70
C LYS A 525 -35.42 -8.85 -34.29
N GLY A 526 -34.44 -8.00 -33.85
CA GLY A 526 -34.46 -7.36 -32.55
C GLY A 526 -35.55 -6.27 -32.40
N SER A 527 -36.08 -6.14 -31.19
CA SER A 527 -37.00 -5.05 -30.80
C SER A 527 -36.39 -4.25 -29.66
N TYR A 528 -35.93 -3.03 -29.95
CA TYR A 528 -35.03 -2.31 -29.05
C TYR A 528 -35.71 -1.34 -28.07
N GLY A 529 -36.91 -0.84 -28.40
CA GLY A 529 -37.61 0.16 -27.59
C GLY A 529 -36.80 1.44 -27.37
N THR A 530 -36.95 2.04 -26.18
CA THR A 530 -36.15 3.19 -25.76
C THR A 530 -34.94 2.75 -24.97
N LYS A 531 -33.77 3.24 -25.35
CA LYS A 531 -32.51 2.92 -24.64
C LYS A 531 -32.63 3.20 -23.12
N GLY A 532 -32.23 2.22 -22.31
CA GLY A 532 -32.29 2.28 -20.84
C GLY A 532 -33.68 2.11 -20.23
N VAL A 533 -34.68 1.72 -21.05
CA VAL A 533 -36.06 1.49 -20.59
C VAL A 533 -36.45 0.02 -20.80
N ALA A 534 -36.69 -0.68 -19.68
CA ALA A 534 -37.18 -2.06 -19.70
C ALA A 534 -38.62 -2.13 -20.30
N SER A 535 -38.88 -3.18 -21.08
CA SER A 535 -40.23 -3.41 -21.62
C SER A 535 -40.39 -4.88 -22.02
N ALA A 536 -41.57 -5.44 -21.80
CA ALA A 536 -41.96 -6.76 -22.26
C ALA A 536 -41.90 -6.95 -23.79
N SER A 537 -41.93 -5.83 -24.56
CA SER A 537 -41.77 -5.84 -26.02
C SER A 537 -40.34 -5.80 -26.50
N ASN A 538 -39.38 -5.52 -25.60
CA ASN A 538 -38.00 -5.51 -25.97
C ASN A 538 -37.48 -6.95 -26.10
N ALA A 539 -36.66 -7.20 -27.11
CA ALA A 539 -35.98 -8.48 -27.28
C ALA A 539 -34.73 -8.28 -28.14
N PRO A 540 -33.58 -8.87 -27.77
CA PRO A 540 -32.44 -8.96 -28.67
C PRO A 540 -32.84 -9.73 -29.95
N GLY A 541 -32.25 -9.38 -31.09
CA GLY A 541 -32.42 -10.17 -32.32
C GLY A 541 -31.80 -11.55 -32.19
N ALA A 542 -32.28 -12.47 -33.00
CA ALA A 542 -31.81 -13.86 -33.07
C ALA A 542 -30.33 -13.92 -33.40
N ARG A 543 -29.54 -14.64 -32.56
CA ARG A 543 -28.06 -14.60 -32.62
C ARG A 543 -27.37 -15.77 -31.95
N TYR A 544 -26.10 -15.96 -32.28
CA TYR A 544 -25.19 -16.92 -31.65
C TYR A 544 -23.80 -16.30 -31.37
N LEU A 545 -22.97 -16.95 -30.56
CA LEU A 545 -21.63 -16.50 -30.18
C LEU A 545 -21.62 -15.12 -29.55
N SER A 546 -22.65 -14.77 -28.79
CA SER A 546 -22.67 -13.53 -28.02
C SER A 546 -21.83 -13.62 -26.75
N SER A 547 -21.27 -12.52 -26.34
CA SER A 547 -20.61 -12.33 -25.07
C SER A 547 -21.60 -12.16 -23.94
N ASN A 548 -21.32 -12.69 -22.76
CA ASN A 548 -22.27 -12.70 -21.64
C ASN A 548 -21.60 -12.58 -20.27
N TRP A 549 -22.34 -12.01 -19.34
CA TRP A 549 -21.96 -11.96 -17.91
C TRP A 549 -23.19 -11.70 -17.05
N MET A 550 -23.00 -11.79 -15.72
CA MET A 550 -24.00 -11.43 -14.74
C MET A 550 -23.45 -10.32 -13.85
N ASP A 551 -24.28 -9.30 -13.56
CA ASP A 551 -23.91 -8.21 -12.67
C ASP A 551 -24.10 -8.56 -11.18
N LYS A 552 -23.68 -7.66 -10.30
CA LYS A 552 -23.85 -7.83 -8.84
C LYS A 552 -25.32 -7.87 -8.40
N GLN A 553 -26.24 -7.32 -9.17
CA GLN A 553 -27.67 -7.33 -8.93
C GLN A 553 -28.29 -8.68 -9.31
N GLY A 554 -27.62 -9.43 -10.19
CA GLY A 554 -28.06 -10.72 -10.73
C GLY A 554 -28.80 -10.60 -12.04
N ASN A 555 -28.66 -9.46 -12.73
CA ASN A 555 -29.18 -9.27 -14.08
C ASN A 555 -28.25 -9.96 -15.09
N LEU A 556 -28.82 -10.47 -16.16
CA LEU A 556 -28.07 -11.16 -17.21
C LEU A 556 -27.75 -10.16 -18.31
N TRP A 557 -26.50 -10.10 -18.69
CA TRP A 557 -26.00 -9.19 -19.72
C TRP A 557 -25.57 -9.92 -20.96
N LEU A 558 -25.85 -9.32 -22.13
CA LEU A 558 -25.54 -9.84 -23.45
C LEU A 558 -24.90 -8.73 -24.29
N PHE A 559 -23.80 -9.04 -24.97
CA PHE A 559 -23.14 -8.12 -25.89
C PHE A 559 -22.83 -8.80 -27.23
N GLY A 560 -23.19 -8.14 -28.33
CA GLY A 560 -22.78 -8.54 -29.66
C GLY A 560 -23.30 -9.91 -30.11
N GLY A 561 -22.41 -10.69 -30.71
CA GLY A 561 -22.73 -11.95 -31.39
C GLY A 561 -22.87 -11.76 -32.91
N TYR A 562 -23.24 -12.82 -33.58
CA TYR A 562 -23.63 -12.82 -35.02
C TYR A 562 -25.10 -13.16 -35.14
N GLY A 563 -25.85 -12.32 -35.79
CA GLY A 563 -27.32 -12.51 -35.86
C GLY A 563 -28.04 -11.38 -36.52
N THR A 564 -29.36 -11.32 -36.27
CA THR A 564 -30.31 -10.43 -36.94
C THR A 564 -30.48 -9.12 -36.11
N ASP A 565 -30.28 -8.01 -36.75
CA ASP A 565 -30.40 -6.68 -36.15
C ASP A 565 -31.87 -6.14 -36.09
N SER A 566 -32.04 -4.84 -35.81
CA SER A 566 -33.36 -4.20 -35.72
C SER A 566 -34.11 -4.09 -37.05
N VAL A 567 -33.43 -4.09 -38.18
CA VAL A 567 -34.02 -3.97 -39.52
C VAL A 567 -34.16 -5.31 -40.20
N GLY A 568 -33.45 -6.34 -39.71
CA GLY A 568 -33.50 -7.71 -40.27
C GLY A 568 -32.26 -8.10 -41.04
N ASP A 569 -31.20 -7.28 -40.98
CA ASP A 569 -29.91 -7.59 -41.56
C ASP A 569 -29.11 -8.51 -40.62
N THR A 570 -28.37 -9.43 -41.23
CA THR A 570 -27.59 -10.47 -40.50
C THR A 570 -26.10 -10.22 -40.62
N ALA A 571 -25.45 -9.90 -39.54
CA ALA A 571 -23.99 -9.76 -39.40
C ALA A 571 -23.55 -9.75 -37.93
N THR A 572 -22.30 -9.38 -37.65
CA THR A 572 -21.82 -9.16 -36.29
C THR A 572 -22.45 -7.93 -35.67
N LEU A 573 -22.77 -8.01 -34.41
CA LEU A 573 -23.52 -7.02 -33.62
C LEU A 573 -22.62 -6.36 -32.56
N SER A 574 -23.01 -5.18 -32.07
CA SER A 574 -22.35 -4.44 -30.99
C SER A 574 -23.33 -3.93 -29.93
N ASP A 575 -24.58 -4.38 -30.02
CA ASP A 575 -25.63 -3.99 -29.07
C ASP A 575 -25.41 -4.64 -27.71
N LEU A 576 -25.74 -3.87 -26.68
CA LEU A 576 -25.62 -4.26 -25.27
C LEU A 576 -27.01 -4.34 -24.65
N TRP A 577 -27.31 -5.47 -24.03
CA TRP A 577 -28.59 -5.78 -23.43
C TRP A 577 -28.47 -6.22 -21.99
N GLU A 578 -29.43 -5.85 -21.17
CA GLU A 578 -29.65 -6.32 -19.81
C GLU A 578 -31.00 -7.03 -19.72
N PHE A 579 -31.01 -8.25 -19.17
CA PHE A 579 -32.24 -8.93 -18.78
C PHE A 579 -32.39 -8.89 -17.28
N ASN A 580 -33.45 -8.27 -16.79
CA ASN A 580 -33.77 -8.24 -15.38
C ASN A 580 -34.55 -9.53 -15.03
N VAL A 581 -33.90 -10.40 -14.24
CA VAL A 581 -34.48 -11.71 -13.86
C VAL A 581 -35.76 -11.56 -13.04
N SER A 582 -35.92 -10.47 -12.28
CA SER A 582 -37.08 -10.24 -11.42
C SER A 582 -38.31 -9.76 -12.21
N SER A 583 -38.13 -8.85 -13.16
CA SER A 583 -39.23 -8.34 -14.00
C SER A 583 -39.49 -9.24 -15.22
N GLY A 584 -38.52 -10.01 -15.67
CA GLY A 584 -38.59 -10.80 -16.88
C GLY A 584 -38.47 -9.98 -18.16
N GLU A 585 -37.89 -8.79 -18.11
CA GLU A 585 -37.86 -7.84 -19.23
C GLU A 585 -36.42 -7.53 -19.68
N TRP A 586 -36.27 -7.34 -20.99
CA TRP A 586 -35.05 -6.86 -21.62
C TRP A 586 -34.97 -5.34 -21.66
N THR A 587 -33.79 -4.81 -21.53
CA THR A 587 -33.42 -3.39 -21.70
C THR A 587 -32.26 -3.27 -22.68
N SER A 588 -32.44 -2.48 -23.75
CA SER A 588 -31.32 -2.09 -24.62
C SER A 588 -30.47 -1.03 -23.90
N MET A 589 -29.23 -1.37 -23.53
CA MET A 589 -28.36 -0.52 -22.73
C MET A 589 -27.37 0.31 -23.55
N GLY A 590 -27.02 -0.14 -24.77
CA GLY A 590 -26.02 0.54 -25.59
C GLY A 590 -25.71 -0.14 -26.89
N GLY A 591 -24.63 0.30 -27.54
CA GLY A 591 -24.23 -0.18 -28.84
C GLY A 591 -25.13 0.31 -29.98
N LEU A 592 -24.86 -0.16 -31.20
CA LEU A 592 -25.70 0.15 -32.38
C LEU A 592 -26.78 -0.90 -32.55
N GLN A 593 -27.96 -0.45 -33.00
CA GLN A 593 -29.09 -1.32 -33.30
C GLN A 593 -29.00 -1.97 -34.69
N THR A 594 -27.97 -1.56 -35.48
CA THR A 594 -27.65 -2.10 -36.79
C THR A 594 -26.30 -2.84 -36.74
N ALA A 595 -26.14 -3.83 -37.60
CA ALA A 595 -24.96 -4.67 -37.67
C ALA A 595 -23.74 -3.93 -38.26
N GLY A 596 -22.54 -4.45 -38.02
CA GLY A 596 -21.30 -4.01 -38.66
C GLY A 596 -20.66 -2.74 -38.08
N ALA A 597 -20.85 -2.44 -36.80
CA ALA A 597 -20.31 -1.23 -36.16
C ALA A 597 -18.78 -1.30 -35.99
N THR A 598 -18.12 -0.18 -36.33
CA THR A 598 -16.70 0.06 -36.07
C THR A 598 -16.47 0.32 -34.58
N GLY A 599 -15.34 -0.14 -34.02
CA GLY A 599 -14.96 0.14 -32.64
C GLY A 599 -14.51 1.59 -32.40
N VAL A 600 -14.89 2.16 -31.25
CA VAL A 600 -14.43 3.48 -30.77
C VAL A 600 -13.58 3.29 -29.51
N TYR A 601 -12.28 3.54 -29.59
CA TYR A 601 -11.33 3.09 -28.56
C TYR A 601 -10.92 4.17 -27.54
N GLY A 602 -10.97 5.46 -27.89
CA GLY A 602 -10.55 6.53 -26.98
C GLY A 602 -9.07 6.41 -26.55
N THR A 603 -8.80 6.73 -25.29
CA THR A 603 -7.45 6.64 -24.69
C THR A 603 -7.34 5.35 -23.87
N LEU A 604 -6.24 4.61 -24.07
CA LEU A 604 -5.96 3.37 -23.35
C LEU A 604 -6.00 3.59 -21.82
N GLY A 605 -6.74 2.73 -21.10
CA GLY A 605 -6.93 2.79 -19.65
C GLY A 605 -7.86 3.90 -19.15
N VAL A 606 -8.51 4.66 -20.06
CA VAL A 606 -9.39 5.76 -19.69
C VAL A 606 -10.85 5.43 -20.04
N PRO A 607 -11.77 5.35 -19.07
CA PRO A 607 -13.19 5.16 -19.33
C PRO A 607 -13.79 6.40 -20.01
N ASP A 608 -14.59 6.19 -21.06
CA ASP A 608 -15.26 7.27 -21.78
C ASP A 608 -16.65 6.81 -22.24
N PRO A 609 -17.70 7.65 -22.16
CA PRO A 609 -19.03 7.31 -22.63
C PRO A 609 -19.11 7.07 -24.16
N ALA A 610 -18.13 7.54 -24.92
CA ALA A 610 -18.03 7.29 -26.36
C ALA A 610 -17.33 5.97 -26.70
N ASN A 611 -16.60 5.36 -25.76
CA ASN A 611 -15.94 4.09 -25.98
C ASN A 611 -16.94 2.98 -26.24
N ILE A 612 -16.74 2.22 -27.31
CA ILE A 612 -17.58 1.07 -27.66
C ILE A 612 -16.70 0.03 -28.39
N PRO A 613 -16.65 -1.23 -27.92
CA PRO A 613 -16.03 -2.31 -28.70
C PRO A 613 -16.76 -2.44 -30.05
N GLY A 614 -16.01 -2.67 -31.14
CA GLY A 614 -16.61 -2.91 -32.45
C GLY A 614 -17.51 -4.15 -32.45
N SER A 615 -18.42 -4.23 -33.41
CA SER A 615 -19.28 -5.39 -33.62
C SER A 615 -18.46 -6.65 -33.69
N ARG A 616 -18.78 -7.67 -32.88
CA ARG A 616 -18.00 -8.90 -32.76
C ARG A 616 -18.77 -10.10 -32.27
N LYS A 617 -18.26 -11.29 -32.58
CA LYS A 617 -18.73 -12.59 -32.11
C LYS A 617 -17.59 -13.39 -31.50
N GLY A 618 -17.92 -14.32 -30.61
CA GLY A 618 -16.95 -15.29 -30.05
C GLY A 618 -15.82 -14.65 -29.25
N ALA A 619 -16.03 -13.47 -28.67
CA ALA A 619 -15.11 -12.88 -27.72
C ALA A 619 -15.16 -13.63 -26.37
N VAL A 620 -14.02 -13.65 -25.70
CA VAL A 620 -13.88 -14.24 -24.36
C VAL A 620 -14.38 -13.25 -23.32
N THR A 621 -15.19 -13.71 -22.34
CA THR A 621 -15.77 -12.83 -21.33
C THR A 621 -15.60 -13.36 -19.92
N TRP A 622 -15.41 -12.43 -18.98
CA TRP A 622 -15.33 -12.71 -17.55
C TRP A 622 -16.12 -11.65 -16.77
N ALA A 623 -16.62 -12.01 -15.59
CA ALA A 623 -17.18 -11.06 -14.64
C ALA A 623 -16.30 -11.03 -13.38
N ASP A 624 -15.78 -9.87 -13.01
CA ASP A 624 -14.97 -9.73 -11.80
C ASP A 624 -15.82 -9.63 -10.53
N SER A 625 -15.18 -9.71 -9.37
CA SER A 625 -15.85 -9.59 -8.05
C SER A 625 -16.47 -8.20 -7.82
N ASN A 626 -16.08 -7.19 -8.60
CA ASN A 626 -16.64 -5.84 -8.56
C ASN A 626 -17.92 -5.73 -9.39
N GLY A 627 -18.22 -6.75 -10.22
CA GLY A 627 -19.35 -6.79 -11.14
C GLY A 627 -19.06 -6.09 -12.47
N ASN A 628 -17.80 -5.74 -12.76
CA ASN A 628 -17.38 -5.30 -14.07
C ASN A 628 -17.29 -6.53 -15.00
N SER A 629 -17.58 -6.32 -16.27
CA SER A 629 -17.35 -7.30 -17.30
C SER A 629 -16.08 -7.03 -18.06
N TRP A 630 -15.35 -8.09 -18.35
CA TRP A 630 -14.15 -8.07 -19.17
C TRP A 630 -14.41 -8.80 -20.48
N LEU A 631 -13.97 -8.24 -21.59
CA LEU A 631 -14.15 -8.74 -22.94
C LEU A 631 -12.81 -8.76 -23.65
N PHE A 632 -12.39 -9.91 -24.19
CA PHE A 632 -11.16 -10.03 -24.96
C PHE A 632 -11.41 -10.59 -26.36
N GLY A 633 -10.87 -9.89 -27.36
CA GLY A 633 -10.75 -10.40 -28.72
C GLY A 633 -12.09 -10.67 -29.41
N GLY A 634 -12.20 -11.84 -30.03
CA GLY A 634 -13.31 -12.23 -30.88
C GLY A 634 -13.08 -11.89 -32.35
N ILE A 635 -14.07 -12.18 -33.18
CA ILE A 635 -14.07 -11.92 -34.63
C ILE A 635 -15.01 -10.78 -34.92
N GLY A 636 -14.51 -9.65 -35.40
CA GLY A 636 -15.32 -8.44 -35.54
C GLY A 636 -14.62 -7.30 -36.24
N PHE A 637 -15.09 -6.07 -35.98
CA PHE A 637 -14.60 -4.84 -36.60
C PHE A 637 -13.67 -4.07 -35.68
N ASP A 638 -12.55 -3.63 -36.20
CA ASP A 638 -11.55 -2.82 -35.51
C ASP A 638 -11.88 -1.30 -35.53
N SER A 639 -10.94 -0.45 -35.09
CA SER A 639 -11.09 1.01 -35.08
C SER A 639 -11.17 1.65 -36.48
N THR A 640 -10.78 0.93 -37.53
CA THR A 640 -10.81 1.40 -38.92
C THR A 640 -12.02 0.87 -39.71
N GLY A 641 -12.81 -0.04 -39.13
CA GLY A 641 -13.88 -0.74 -39.79
C GLY A 641 -13.40 -1.96 -40.61
N THR A 642 -12.17 -2.44 -40.34
CA THR A 642 -11.67 -3.69 -40.94
C THR A 642 -12.16 -4.87 -40.11
N ALA A 643 -12.67 -5.91 -40.78
CA ALA A 643 -13.15 -7.13 -40.14
C ALA A 643 -12.02 -8.16 -40.00
N GLY A 644 -11.92 -8.83 -38.86
CA GLY A 644 -10.94 -9.87 -38.58
C GLY A 644 -10.94 -10.24 -37.08
N GLU A 645 -9.96 -11.04 -36.69
CA GLU A 645 -9.72 -11.42 -35.30
C GLU A 645 -9.06 -10.27 -34.54
N LEU A 646 -9.50 -10.08 -33.29
CA LEU A 646 -9.10 -9.01 -32.39
C LEU A 646 -8.31 -9.56 -31.19
N ASN A 647 -7.49 -8.70 -30.55
CA ASN A 647 -6.82 -8.98 -29.27
C ASN A 647 -6.96 -7.85 -28.26
N ASP A 648 -7.91 -6.96 -28.50
CA ASP A 648 -8.25 -5.88 -27.59
C ASP A 648 -8.92 -6.41 -26.33
N LEU A 649 -8.52 -5.89 -25.18
CA LEU A 649 -9.14 -6.15 -23.88
C LEU A 649 -9.93 -4.92 -23.44
N TRP A 650 -11.18 -5.13 -23.11
CA TRP A 650 -12.11 -4.12 -22.65
C TRP A 650 -12.66 -4.45 -21.26
N GLU A 651 -12.91 -3.42 -20.48
CA GLU A 651 -13.67 -3.47 -19.24
C GLU A 651 -14.95 -2.66 -19.38
N TYR A 652 -16.09 -3.25 -19.02
CA TYR A 652 -17.37 -2.57 -18.90
C TYR A 652 -17.73 -2.42 -17.42
N ASN A 653 -17.97 -1.18 -16.98
CA ASN A 653 -18.44 -0.89 -15.63
C ASN A 653 -19.94 -0.63 -15.66
N PRO A 654 -20.78 -1.52 -15.10
CA PRO A 654 -22.24 -1.38 -15.15
C PRO A 654 -22.78 -0.20 -14.34
N THR A 655 -22.02 0.30 -13.35
CA THR A 655 -22.42 1.46 -12.55
C THR A 655 -22.32 2.76 -13.33
N THR A 656 -21.27 2.92 -14.14
CA THR A 656 -21.06 4.12 -14.98
C THR A 656 -21.67 3.97 -16.36
N GLY A 657 -21.82 2.73 -16.85
CA GLY A 657 -22.23 2.41 -18.21
C GLY A 657 -21.13 2.64 -19.25
N TYR A 658 -19.86 2.73 -18.82
CA TYR A 658 -18.75 3.05 -19.71
C TYR A 658 -17.86 1.87 -19.97
N TRP A 659 -17.32 1.82 -21.20
CA TRP A 659 -16.27 0.91 -21.60
C TRP A 659 -14.89 1.56 -21.43
N THR A 660 -13.91 0.76 -21.06
CA THR A 660 -12.48 1.14 -20.99
C THR A 660 -11.68 0.17 -21.83
N TRP A 661 -10.92 0.66 -22.80
CA TRP A 661 -9.94 -0.14 -23.52
C TRP A 661 -8.70 -0.31 -22.66
N GLN A 662 -8.43 -1.53 -22.18
CA GLN A 662 -7.42 -1.82 -21.16
C GLN A 662 -6.10 -2.33 -21.72
N SER A 663 -6.11 -3.06 -22.84
CA SER A 663 -4.91 -3.69 -23.42
C SER A 663 -5.16 -4.11 -24.86
N GLY A 664 -4.11 -4.55 -25.56
CA GLY A 664 -4.16 -5.08 -26.92
C GLY A 664 -4.20 -4.02 -28.01
N SER A 665 -4.30 -4.44 -29.26
CA SER A 665 -4.33 -3.59 -30.44
C SER A 665 -5.76 -3.11 -30.74
N ASN A 666 -5.89 -1.91 -31.27
CA ASN A 666 -7.15 -1.43 -31.85
C ASN A 666 -7.33 -1.80 -33.33
N LEU A 667 -6.45 -2.65 -33.87
CA LEU A 667 -6.48 -3.20 -35.23
C LEU A 667 -6.58 -4.71 -35.21
N VAL A 668 -7.21 -5.27 -36.23
CA VAL A 668 -7.32 -6.75 -36.41
C VAL A 668 -5.98 -7.41 -36.72
N GLY A 669 -5.90 -8.73 -36.50
CA GLY A 669 -4.80 -9.57 -36.93
C GLY A 669 -3.48 -9.39 -36.17
N SER A 670 -3.52 -8.80 -34.97
CA SER A 670 -2.32 -8.66 -34.13
C SER A 670 -1.75 -10.00 -33.71
N ALA A 671 -0.46 -10.25 -33.97
CA ALA A 671 0.21 -11.49 -33.59
C ALA A 671 0.43 -11.65 -32.07
N GLY A 672 0.28 -10.56 -31.31
CA GLY A 672 0.59 -10.55 -29.87
C GLY A 672 2.09 -10.58 -29.57
N ASP A 673 2.41 -10.66 -28.28
CA ASP A 673 3.78 -10.81 -27.75
C ASP A 673 3.74 -11.75 -26.55
N HIS A 674 4.38 -12.92 -26.66
CA HIS A 674 4.41 -13.92 -25.59
C HIS A 674 5.36 -13.53 -24.44
N GLY A 675 6.34 -12.67 -24.69
CA GLY A 675 7.35 -12.34 -23.69
C GLY A 675 8.12 -13.56 -23.21
N THR A 676 8.33 -13.67 -21.90
CA THR A 676 9.00 -14.81 -21.26
C THR A 676 7.96 -15.66 -20.50
N LEU A 677 8.02 -16.98 -20.68
CA LEU A 677 7.11 -17.92 -20.02
C LEU A 677 7.09 -17.70 -18.50
N GLY A 678 5.90 -17.56 -17.93
CA GLY A 678 5.68 -17.32 -16.50
C GLY A 678 5.94 -15.90 -16.02
N VAL A 679 6.38 -14.99 -16.90
CA VAL A 679 6.71 -13.61 -16.55
C VAL A 679 5.69 -12.66 -17.18
N GLY A 680 4.96 -11.91 -16.34
CA GLY A 680 4.07 -10.87 -16.80
C GLY A 680 4.83 -9.60 -17.19
N SER A 681 4.35 -8.90 -18.20
CA SER A 681 4.93 -7.64 -18.68
C SER A 681 3.85 -6.74 -19.28
N SER A 682 4.07 -5.44 -19.28
CA SER A 682 3.18 -4.47 -19.93
C SER A 682 3.15 -4.58 -21.47
N THR A 683 4.15 -5.25 -22.08
CA THR A 683 4.20 -5.50 -23.52
C THR A 683 3.66 -6.89 -23.89
N THR A 684 3.63 -7.83 -22.93
CA THR A 684 3.10 -9.16 -23.15
C THR A 684 1.59 -9.09 -23.40
N VAL A 685 1.14 -9.66 -24.50
CA VAL A 685 -0.27 -9.67 -24.89
C VAL A 685 -0.57 -10.88 -25.80
N PRO A 686 -1.69 -11.59 -25.60
CA PRO A 686 -2.07 -12.70 -26.50
C PRO A 686 -2.30 -12.20 -27.93
N GLY A 687 -2.03 -13.05 -28.91
CA GLY A 687 -2.40 -12.81 -30.31
C GLY A 687 -3.92 -12.72 -30.49
N ALA A 688 -4.34 -12.06 -31.56
CA ALA A 688 -5.74 -11.92 -31.95
C ALA A 688 -6.40 -13.30 -32.09
N ARG A 689 -7.55 -13.48 -31.41
CA ARG A 689 -8.23 -14.78 -31.35
C ARG A 689 -9.69 -14.68 -30.93
N GLY A 690 -10.48 -15.71 -31.32
CA GLY A 690 -11.83 -15.90 -30.80
C GLY A 690 -12.03 -17.32 -30.28
N GLY A 691 -13.11 -17.55 -29.52
CA GLY A 691 -13.55 -18.88 -29.08
C GLY A 691 -12.64 -19.58 -28.08
N ALA A 692 -11.80 -18.86 -27.33
CA ALA A 692 -10.96 -19.45 -26.30
C ALA A 692 -11.79 -19.85 -25.07
N PRO A 693 -11.70 -21.08 -24.55
CA PRO A 693 -12.15 -21.46 -23.23
C PRO A 693 -11.53 -20.57 -22.15
N ASN A 694 -12.29 -20.26 -21.08
CA ASN A 694 -11.86 -19.28 -20.11
C ASN A 694 -12.26 -19.61 -18.67
N TRP A 695 -11.53 -19.00 -17.71
CA TRP A 695 -11.76 -19.18 -16.28
C TRP A 695 -11.47 -17.87 -15.53
N ILE A 696 -11.99 -17.78 -14.32
CA ILE A 696 -11.56 -16.80 -13.33
C ILE A 696 -11.07 -17.55 -12.09
N ASP A 697 -9.92 -17.16 -11.53
CA ASP A 697 -9.42 -17.77 -10.31
C ASP A 697 -9.93 -17.04 -9.05
N ALA A 698 -9.67 -17.60 -7.88
CA ALA A 698 -10.12 -17.05 -6.61
C ALA A 698 -9.50 -15.66 -6.28
N ALA A 699 -8.40 -15.30 -6.94
CA ALA A 699 -7.77 -13.98 -6.83
C ALA A 699 -8.38 -12.95 -7.81
N GLY A 700 -9.31 -13.37 -8.68
CA GLY A 700 -9.93 -12.53 -9.69
C GLY A 700 -9.12 -12.38 -10.98
N ASN A 701 -8.07 -13.18 -11.17
CA ASN A 701 -7.33 -13.17 -12.43
C ASN A 701 -8.14 -13.85 -13.53
N LEU A 702 -8.03 -13.29 -14.75
CA LEU A 702 -8.73 -13.77 -15.93
C LEU A 702 -7.82 -14.74 -16.68
N TRP A 703 -8.36 -15.92 -17.04
CA TRP A 703 -7.60 -16.96 -17.70
C TRP A 703 -8.26 -17.37 -18.99
N MET A 704 -7.46 -17.71 -20.01
CA MET A 704 -7.94 -18.31 -21.25
C MET A 704 -6.94 -19.32 -21.80
N PHE A 705 -7.44 -20.31 -22.52
CA PHE A 705 -6.65 -21.34 -23.20
C PHE A 705 -7.00 -21.40 -24.67
N GLY A 706 -6.01 -21.47 -25.55
CA GLY A 706 -6.22 -21.71 -26.96
C GLY A 706 -7.00 -20.61 -27.69
N GLY A 707 -8.00 -20.98 -28.44
CA GLY A 707 -8.73 -20.12 -29.37
C GLY A 707 -8.26 -20.29 -30.82
N ASN A 708 -8.92 -19.61 -31.74
CA ASN A 708 -8.57 -19.55 -33.15
C ASN A 708 -8.22 -18.13 -33.60
N GLY A 709 -7.13 -17.97 -34.34
CA GLY A 709 -6.71 -16.63 -34.77
C GLY A 709 -5.58 -16.68 -35.81
N PRO A 710 -5.15 -15.50 -36.33
CA PRO A 710 -4.14 -15.44 -37.37
C PRO A 710 -2.74 -15.63 -36.81
N ILE A 711 -1.99 -16.53 -37.46
CA ILE A 711 -0.53 -16.66 -37.35
C ILE A 711 0.06 -16.54 -38.73
N SER A 712 0.95 -15.59 -38.93
CA SER A 712 1.62 -15.39 -40.26
C SER A 712 0.65 -15.22 -41.42
N GLY A 713 -0.59 -14.73 -41.18
CA GLY A 713 -1.60 -14.47 -42.20
C GLY A 713 -2.49 -15.66 -42.55
N VAL A 714 -2.42 -16.78 -41.82
CA VAL A 714 -3.33 -17.93 -41.90
C VAL A 714 -3.94 -18.16 -40.52
N ASN A 715 -5.23 -18.52 -40.46
CA ASN A 715 -5.87 -18.87 -39.19
C ASN A 715 -5.43 -20.24 -38.71
N GLY A 716 -4.94 -20.33 -37.49
CA GLY A 716 -4.57 -21.52 -36.76
C GLY A 716 -5.24 -21.61 -35.40
N SER A 717 -5.20 -22.79 -34.80
CA SER A 717 -5.70 -23.02 -33.44
C SER A 717 -4.54 -22.98 -32.46
N PHE A 718 -4.78 -22.38 -31.29
CA PHE A 718 -3.77 -22.26 -30.23
C PHE A 718 -3.95 -23.34 -29.15
N SER A 719 -2.84 -23.59 -28.40
CA SER A 719 -2.83 -24.41 -27.18
C SER A 719 -2.04 -23.71 -26.03
N ASP A 720 -1.89 -22.41 -26.12
CA ASP A 720 -1.26 -21.55 -25.11
C ASP A 720 -2.24 -21.18 -24.01
N LEU A 721 -1.74 -21.11 -22.78
CA LEU A 721 -2.49 -20.71 -21.60
C LEU A 721 -2.03 -19.31 -21.14
N TRP A 722 -2.99 -18.42 -20.96
CA TRP A 722 -2.77 -17.04 -20.60
C TRP A 722 -3.49 -16.67 -19.33
N LYS A 723 -2.87 -15.77 -18.56
CA LYS A 723 -3.44 -15.14 -17.39
C LYS A 723 -3.32 -13.62 -17.49
N TYR A 724 -4.40 -12.90 -17.21
CA TYR A 724 -4.41 -11.45 -17.02
C TYR A 724 -4.69 -11.13 -15.56
N VAL A 725 -3.87 -10.25 -14.99
CA VAL A 725 -4.09 -9.66 -13.66
C VAL A 725 -4.73 -8.30 -13.89
N PRO A 726 -6.01 -8.11 -13.48
CA PRO A 726 -6.72 -6.84 -13.63
C PRO A 726 -6.14 -5.69 -12.82
#